data_979250452ade2f3f1e95e5de66bb7f95
#
_entry.id   979250452ade2f3f1e95e5de66bb7f95
#
_cell.length_a   1.000
_cell.length_b   1.000
_cell.length_c   1.000
_cell.angle_alpha   90.00
_cell.angle_beta   90.00
_cell.angle_gamma   90.00
#
_symmetry.space_group_name_H-M   'P 1'
#
loop_
_entity.id
_entity.type
_entity.pdbx_description
1 polymer ?
#
loop_
_entity_poly.entity_id
_entity_poly.type
_entity_poly.pdbx_seq_one_letter_code
_entity_poly.pdbx_strand_id
1 'polypeptide(L)'
;MFQPVKEWFAQKNWKPFPYQQKAWKAFRDGKSGLIHVPTGSGKTYAATMGPIASMLEKPKKGLKLLYLTPLRAVSRDIEQALRLPIESQGWPLKVESRTGDTSGSRKQKQLKNPPDILITTPESLSVLLSREGSGAFFSNLQCVVVDEWHELMGGKRGSQTELCLAHLRFLVPSLRTWMLSATIGNLDEAASCGAGTQGEAEIITAKINRKTRIQTLVPNSLDSFPWAGHLGLTMLPELLESLDRETSTLIFTNTRSQCERWFQALKDACPEMDDQLALHHSSIDRTDREAIESRVKEGSLKWVVCTSSLDLGIDFHPVERVVQIGSAKAVARLLQRAGRSAHYPEGCSEILFVPTNSLELAEISAIRRVLKEGGLEKRVPQQKPFDVLMQHLVTLACGDGFCAEAYLEVILTAHSFRDLTEEEYDWLLTFLEKGGKSLKAYPQYRKLVREEGVYKIAGKDLARLHRMSIGTIVSDAEIQIRYTNRRKIGTIEEYFISRLKRGDVFVFSGRMLEFLRLHDMSAYVKPARKSSKVVPAWIGGRIPITDLLSEALRRQLNHSHSGDKPVDTEMKILDPVLQTQQRLSMIPAENELLIEQVISREGRHLFVFPFEGRFVHEGLAALWSMRFVQREPSTFSVSVNDYGFELLAPVDYPFEEGLDEVMAADPEELEAQVADAVNLSELTQRRFRGVAQVAGLVFQGYPGSRKTEKQLQMSTSLLHGVFEEFEPEHLLLQQARDEVLEIQLEAPRLRKSLERMQNLNVIWKNPPRPTPLAFPLLVERMSARMTNETLMQRIDRMKRQWEKY
;
A
#
# COMPACT_ATOMS: atom_id res chain seq x y z
N MET A 1 -3.69 -10.73 -39.74
CA MET A 1 -3.21 -10.06 -38.51
C MET A 1 -2.79 -11.03 -37.41
N PHE A 2 -3.67 -11.91 -36.86
CA PHE A 2 -3.31 -12.73 -35.69
C PHE A 2 -2.67 -14.11 -35.99
N GLN A 3 -2.45 -14.44 -37.25
CA GLN A 3 -1.91 -15.76 -37.64
C GLN A 3 -0.52 -16.05 -37.00
N PRO A 4 0.47 -15.13 -37.06
CA PRO A 4 1.79 -15.39 -36.44
C PRO A 4 1.73 -15.65 -34.93
N VAL A 5 0.84 -14.92 -34.22
CA VAL A 5 0.64 -15.11 -32.80
C VAL A 5 0.03 -16.49 -32.50
N LYS A 6 -0.99 -16.92 -33.26
CA LYS A 6 -1.61 -18.24 -33.10
C LYS A 6 -0.64 -19.38 -33.37
N GLU A 7 0.25 -19.23 -34.36
CA GLU A 7 1.31 -20.18 -34.67
C GLU A 7 2.28 -20.34 -33.48
N TRP A 8 2.68 -19.23 -32.85
CA TRP A 8 3.51 -19.29 -31.64
C TRP A 8 2.81 -20.03 -30.49
N PHE A 9 1.54 -19.75 -30.22
CA PHE A 9 0.77 -20.48 -29.20
C PHE A 9 0.71 -21.98 -29.53
N ALA A 10 0.47 -22.32 -30.79
CA ALA A 10 0.41 -23.73 -31.23
C ALA A 10 1.76 -24.46 -31.05
N GLN A 11 2.89 -23.80 -31.35
CA GLN A 11 4.24 -24.38 -31.13
C GLN A 11 4.53 -24.65 -29.63
N LYS A 12 3.91 -23.88 -28.74
CA LYS A 12 4.00 -24.10 -27.30
C LYS A 12 2.97 -25.12 -26.78
N ASN A 13 2.18 -25.72 -27.63
CA ASN A 13 1.01 -26.55 -27.29
C ASN A 13 0.00 -25.79 -26.42
N TRP A 14 -0.05 -24.47 -26.54
CA TRP A 14 -1.02 -23.62 -25.85
C TRP A 14 -2.18 -23.25 -26.76
N LYS A 15 -3.37 -23.12 -26.16
CA LYS A 15 -4.53 -22.53 -26.83
C LYS A 15 -4.81 -21.16 -26.22
N PRO A 16 -4.89 -20.10 -27.06
CA PRO A 16 -5.28 -18.79 -26.52
C PRO A 16 -6.66 -18.85 -25.86
N PHE A 17 -6.77 -18.32 -24.68
CA PHE A 17 -8.05 -18.21 -23.97
C PHE A 17 -9.03 -17.31 -24.74
N PRO A 18 -10.35 -17.56 -24.64
CA PRO A 18 -11.36 -16.73 -25.31
C PRO A 18 -11.23 -15.23 -24.98
N TYR A 19 -10.92 -14.88 -23.73
CA TYR A 19 -10.73 -13.50 -23.32
C TYR A 19 -9.49 -12.85 -23.96
N GLN A 20 -8.40 -13.60 -24.20
CA GLN A 20 -7.22 -13.10 -24.90
C GLN A 20 -7.58 -12.77 -26.35
N GLN A 21 -8.31 -13.65 -27.03
CA GLN A 21 -8.77 -13.39 -28.40
C GLN A 21 -9.74 -12.20 -28.45
N LYS A 22 -10.61 -12.03 -27.45
CA LYS A 22 -11.49 -10.86 -27.31
C LYS A 22 -10.65 -9.58 -27.17
N ALA A 23 -9.59 -9.58 -26.34
CA ALA A 23 -8.70 -8.45 -26.17
C ALA A 23 -7.96 -8.07 -27.46
N TRP A 24 -7.45 -9.05 -28.23
CA TRP A 24 -6.78 -8.81 -29.51
C TRP A 24 -7.75 -8.22 -30.55
N LYS A 25 -8.99 -8.71 -30.57
CA LYS A 25 -10.03 -8.18 -31.44
C LYS A 25 -10.40 -6.75 -31.06
N ALA A 26 -10.63 -6.48 -29.77
CA ALA A 26 -10.95 -5.14 -29.28
C ALA A 26 -9.82 -4.13 -29.59
N PHE A 27 -8.55 -4.53 -29.41
CA PHE A 27 -7.41 -3.70 -29.84
C PHE A 27 -7.45 -3.42 -31.35
N ARG A 28 -7.68 -4.42 -32.21
CA ARG A 28 -7.79 -4.23 -33.66
C ARG A 28 -8.91 -3.26 -34.01
N ASP A 29 -10.03 -3.37 -33.31
CA ASP A 29 -11.24 -2.56 -33.54
C ASP A 29 -11.10 -1.13 -32.93
N GLY A 30 -9.88 -0.75 -32.45
CA GLY A 30 -9.56 0.59 -31.99
C GLY A 30 -9.93 0.90 -30.52
N LYS A 31 -10.33 -0.11 -29.74
CA LYS A 31 -10.80 0.07 -28.37
C LYS A 31 -9.67 0.12 -27.35
N SER A 32 -9.88 0.91 -26.29
CA SER A 32 -9.14 0.91 -25.03
C SER A 32 -9.95 0.17 -23.95
N GLY A 33 -9.32 -0.26 -22.85
CA GLY A 33 -10.09 -0.88 -21.78
C GLY A 33 -9.29 -1.53 -20.66
N LEU A 34 -10.00 -2.32 -19.85
CA LEU A 34 -9.48 -3.02 -18.68
C LEU A 34 -9.58 -4.54 -18.89
N ILE A 35 -8.48 -5.25 -18.68
CA ILE A 35 -8.45 -6.72 -18.61
C ILE A 35 -8.40 -7.12 -17.15
N HIS A 36 -9.51 -7.63 -16.62
CA HIS A 36 -9.63 -8.07 -15.23
C HIS A 36 -9.77 -9.59 -15.17
N VAL A 37 -8.67 -10.27 -14.89
CA VAL A 37 -8.57 -11.72 -14.78
C VAL A 37 -7.55 -12.11 -13.71
N PRO A 38 -7.64 -13.30 -13.10
CA PRO A 38 -6.72 -13.74 -12.05
C PRO A 38 -5.25 -13.69 -12.45
N THR A 39 -4.35 -13.65 -11.45
CA THR A 39 -2.90 -13.72 -11.67
C THR A 39 -2.52 -15.08 -12.30
N GLY A 40 -1.46 -15.14 -13.13
CA GLY A 40 -1.03 -16.39 -13.78
C GLY A 40 -1.90 -16.86 -14.93
N SER A 41 -2.88 -16.06 -15.38
CA SER A 41 -3.80 -16.42 -16.48
C SER A 41 -3.35 -15.93 -17.87
N GLY A 42 -2.17 -15.31 -18.00
CA GLY A 42 -1.65 -14.81 -19.28
C GLY A 42 -2.17 -13.43 -19.68
N LYS A 43 -2.41 -12.53 -18.72
CA LYS A 43 -2.81 -11.12 -18.94
C LYS A 43 -1.85 -10.38 -19.88
N THR A 44 -0.55 -10.56 -19.66
CA THR A 44 0.49 -9.93 -20.48
C THR A 44 0.28 -10.21 -21.96
N TYR A 45 0.07 -11.46 -22.34
CA TYR A 45 -0.19 -11.85 -23.73
C TYR A 45 -1.57 -11.41 -24.24
N ALA A 46 -2.56 -11.28 -23.35
CA ALA A 46 -3.85 -10.71 -23.72
C ALA A 46 -3.73 -9.26 -24.20
N ALA A 47 -2.94 -8.44 -23.50
CA ALA A 47 -2.76 -7.02 -23.81
C ALA A 47 -1.73 -6.77 -24.94
N THR A 48 -0.72 -7.63 -25.10
CA THR A 48 0.43 -7.32 -25.96
C THR A 48 0.39 -8.01 -27.32
N MET A 49 -0.26 -9.17 -27.45
CA MET A 49 -0.24 -9.93 -28.71
C MET A 49 -1.05 -9.28 -29.84
N GLY A 50 -2.10 -8.51 -29.50
CA GLY A 50 -2.80 -7.67 -30.48
C GLY A 50 -1.90 -6.59 -31.08
N PRO A 51 -1.27 -5.72 -30.28
CA PRO A 51 -0.25 -4.78 -30.72
C PRO A 51 0.91 -5.43 -31.49
N ILE A 52 1.48 -6.54 -31.02
CA ILE A 52 2.58 -7.25 -31.69
C ILE A 52 2.16 -7.72 -33.09
N ALA A 53 0.96 -8.31 -33.22
CA ALA A 53 0.44 -8.72 -34.50
C ALA A 53 0.29 -7.52 -35.47
N SER A 54 -0.13 -6.35 -34.97
CA SER A 54 -0.22 -5.13 -35.76
C SER A 54 1.16 -4.61 -36.21
N MET A 55 2.19 -4.74 -35.36
CA MET A 55 3.56 -4.33 -35.72
C MET A 55 4.17 -5.24 -36.79
N LEU A 56 3.86 -6.53 -36.76
CA LEU A 56 4.33 -7.48 -37.76
C LEU A 56 3.67 -7.26 -39.12
N GLU A 57 2.40 -6.87 -39.15
CA GLU A 57 1.65 -6.60 -40.39
C GLU A 57 2.06 -5.25 -41.01
N LYS A 58 2.32 -4.24 -40.20
CA LYS A 58 2.67 -2.89 -40.63
C LYS A 58 3.97 -2.42 -39.96
N PRO A 59 5.13 -2.88 -40.44
CA PRO A 59 6.41 -2.51 -39.83
C PRO A 59 6.69 -1.02 -40.00
N LYS A 60 6.90 -0.32 -38.88
CA LYS A 60 7.34 1.08 -38.82
C LYS A 60 8.54 1.16 -37.90
N LYS A 61 9.40 2.15 -38.05
CA LYS A 61 10.49 2.44 -37.13
C LYS A 61 9.98 3.24 -35.92
N GLY A 62 10.60 3.09 -34.75
CA GLY A 62 10.28 3.84 -33.55
C GLY A 62 9.42 3.07 -32.55
N LEU A 63 9.13 3.70 -31.42
CA LEU A 63 8.36 3.10 -30.32
C LEU A 63 6.88 2.92 -30.69
N LYS A 64 6.35 1.72 -30.51
CA LYS A 64 4.96 1.36 -30.86
C LYS A 64 4.16 0.85 -29.68
N LEU A 65 4.81 0.18 -28.74
CA LEU A 65 4.20 -0.33 -27.53
C LEU A 65 4.97 0.14 -26.31
N LEU A 66 4.28 0.84 -25.41
CA LEU A 66 4.79 1.22 -24.10
C LEU A 66 4.12 0.33 -23.04
N TYR A 67 4.92 -0.34 -22.24
CA TYR A 67 4.45 -1.18 -21.15
C TYR A 67 4.85 -0.57 -19.81
N LEU A 68 3.86 -0.11 -19.02
CA LEU A 68 4.07 0.51 -17.72
C LEU A 68 3.88 -0.53 -16.62
N THR A 69 4.83 -0.62 -15.70
CA THR A 69 4.76 -1.47 -14.51
C THR A 69 5.06 -0.67 -13.25
N PRO A 70 4.33 -0.90 -12.13
CA PRO A 70 4.58 -0.18 -10.89
C PRO A 70 5.91 -0.52 -10.23
N LEU A 71 6.49 -1.68 -10.53
CA LEU A 71 7.71 -2.15 -9.88
C LEU A 71 8.85 -2.40 -10.88
N ARG A 72 10.05 -1.95 -10.52
CA ARG A 72 11.26 -2.14 -11.33
C ARG A 72 11.65 -3.62 -11.48
N ALA A 73 11.45 -4.42 -10.45
CA ALA A 73 11.77 -5.84 -10.47
C ALA A 73 10.98 -6.59 -11.56
N VAL A 74 9.69 -6.27 -11.70
CA VAL A 74 8.78 -6.86 -12.70
C VAL A 74 9.18 -6.56 -14.13
N SER A 75 9.85 -5.41 -14.37
CA SER A 75 10.25 -5.01 -15.72
C SER A 75 11.13 -6.05 -16.42
N ARG A 76 11.95 -6.78 -15.68
CA ARG A 76 12.82 -7.84 -16.24
C ARG A 76 12.02 -9.07 -16.64
N ASP A 77 11.07 -9.48 -15.81
CA ASP A 77 10.25 -10.66 -16.08
C ASP A 77 9.33 -10.41 -17.28
N ILE A 78 8.75 -9.20 -17.38
CA ILE A 78 7.98 -8.78 -18.57
C ILE A 78 8.86 -8.71 -19.81
N GLU A 79 10.10 -8.19 -19.69
CA GLU A 79 11.06 -8.17 -20.82
C GLU A 79 11.34 -9.59 -21.34
N GLN A 80 11.57 -10.53 -20.43
CA GLN A 80 11.79 -11.94 -20.79
C GLN A 80 10.53 -12.56 -21.42
N ALA A 81 9.35 -12.35 -20.82
CA ALA A 81 8.08 -12.86 -21.33
C ALA A 81 7.78 -12.37 -22.76
N LEU A 82 8.08 -11.09 -23.06
CA LEU A 82 7.87 -10.54 -24.39
C LEU A 82 8.98 -10.92 -25.39
N ARG A 83 10.21 -11.13 -24.94
CA ARG A 83 11.29 -11.63 -25.81
C ARG A 83 11.07 -13.07 -26.26
N LEU A 84 10.49 -13.90 -25.39
CA LEU A 84 10.30 -15.33 -25.67
C LEU A 84 9.57 -15.59 -27.00
N PRO A 85 8.39 -15.00 -27.32
CA PRO A 85 7.76 -15.18 -28.62
C PRO A 85 8.55 -14.53 -29.77
N ILE A 86 9.15 -13.37 -29.53
CA ILE A 86 9.89 -12.61 -30.55
C ILE A 86 11.13 -13.39 -31.02
N GLU A 87 11.91 -13.89 -30.08
CA GLU A 87 13.14 -14.64 -30.38
C GLU A 87 12.83 -16.03 -30.95
N SER A 88 11.84 -16.73 -30.36
CA SER A 88 11.47 -18.09 -30.83
C SER A 88 10.88 -18.11 -32.24
N GLN A 89 10.25 -17.02 -32.68
CA GLN A 89 9.66 -16.87 -33.99
C GLN A 89 10.52 -16.06 -34.98
N GLY A 90 11.65 -15.53 -34.52
CA GLY A 90 12.49 -14.65 -35.34
C GLY A 90 11.80 -13.36 -35.77
N TRP A 91 10.84 -12.84 -34.98
CA TRP A 91 10.16 -11.59 -35.33
C TRP A 91 11.13 -10.41 -35.29
N PRO A 92 11.12 -9.48 -36.26
CA PRO A 92 12.03 -8.35 -36.32
C PRO A 92 11.61 -7.21 -35.40
N LEU A 93 11.38 -7.51 -34.13
CA LEU A 93 10.95 -6.57 -33.09
C LEU A 93 11.98 -6.50 -31.97
N LYS A 94 12.19 -5.31 -31.45
CA LYS A 94 13.13 -5.03 -30.38
C LYS A 94 12.40 -4.68 -29.09
N VAL A 95 12.65 -5.47 -28.02
CA VAL A 95 12.13 -5.23 -26.67
C VAL A 95 13.25 -4.75 -25.77
N GLU A 96 13.04 -3.66 -25.05
CA GLU A 96 13.96 -3.15 -24.03
C GLU A 96 13.23 -2.62 -22.80
N SER A 97 13.90 -2.67 -21.65
CA SER A 97 13.44 -2.01 -20.42
C SER A 97 14.21 -0.70 -20.15
N ARG A 98 13.49 0.27 -19.56
CA ARG A 98 14.03 1.54 -19.10
C ARG A 98 13.45 1.88 -17.73
N THR A 99 14.28 1.78 -16.72
CA THR A 99 13.93 2.09 -15.32
C THR A 99 15.00 3.01 -14.71
N GLY A 100 14.82 3.37 -13.44
CA GLY A 100 15.86 4.09 -12.69
C GLY A 100 17.23 3.41 -12.77
N ASP A 101 17.25 2.07 -12.86
CA ASP A 101 18.43 1.22 -12.81
C ASP A 101 19.14 1.05 -14.15
N THR A 102 18.51 1.45 -15.26
CA THR A 102 19.12 1.36 -16.59
C THR A 102 20.31 2.33 -16.70
N SER A 103 21.44 1.86 -17.19
CA SER A 103 22.67 2.65 -17.33
C SER A 103 22.46 3.89 -18.23
N GLY A 104 23.19 4.97 -17.96
CA GLY A 104 23.10 6.21 -18.72
C GLY A 104 23.38 6.01 -20.23
N SER A 105 24.37 5.18 -20.57
CA SER A 105 24.73 4.85 -21.95
C SER A 105 23.58 4.15 -22.70
N ARG A 106 22.92 3.16 -22.04
CA ARG A 106 21.75 2.47 -22.60
C ARG A 106 20.56 3.44 -22.76
N LYS A 107 20.33 4.32 -21.78
CA LYS A 107 19.30 5.36 -21.86
C LYS A 107 19.50 6.30 -23.06
N GLN A 108 20.76 6.68 -23.36
CA GLN A 108 21.09 7.51 -24.52
C GLN A 108 20.91 6.76 -25.84
N LYS A 109 21.29 5.48 -25.89
CA LYS A 109 21.10 4.65 -27.09
C LYS A 109 19.60 4.48 -27.41
N GLN A 110 18.77 4.29 -26.40
CA GLN A 110 17.29 4.17 -26.55
C GLN A 110 16.65 5.45 -27.11
N LEU A 111 17.18 6.63 -26.77
CA LEU A 111 16.68 7.89 -27.32
C LEU A 111 17.04 8.07 -28.80
N LYS A 112 18.24 7.65 -29.20
CA LYS A 112 18.69 7.75 -30.61
C LYS A 112 18.06 6.67 -31.51
N ASN A 113 17.88 5.48 -30.96
CA ASN A 113 17.30 4.32 -31.65
C ASN A 113 16.23 3.68 -30.75
N PRO A 114 15.00 4.21 -30.75
CA PRO A 114 13.91 3.69 -29.92
C PRO A 114 13.64 2.22 -30.22
N PRO A 115 13.43 1.37 -29.17
CA PRO A 115 12.94 0.01 -29.39
C PRO A 115 11.50 0.02 -29.86
N ASP A 116 11.01 -1.08 -30.44
CA ASP A 116 9.61 -1.24 -30.84
C ASP A 116 8.70 -1.34 -29.60
N ILE A 117 9.19 -2.00 -28.55
CA ILE A 117 8.52 -2.22 -27.27
C ILE A 117 9.41 -1.71 -26.15
N LEU A 118 8.91 -0.79 -25.35
CA LEU A 118 9.61 -0.25 -24.18
C LEU A 118 8.83 -0.55 -22.89
N ILE A 119 9.48 -1.23 -21.95
CA ILE A 119 8.96 -1.50 -20.62
C ILE A 119 9.54 -0.45 -19.67
N THR A 120 8.68 0.23 -18.90
CA THR A 120 9.13 1.33 -18.04
C THR A 120 8.23 1.50 -16.80
N THR A 121 8.57 2.46 -15.93
CA THR A 121 7.74 2.86 -14.77
C THR A 121 7.14 4.25 -15.00
N PRO A 122 6.06 4.62 -14.28
CA PRO A 122 5.45 5.95 -14.40
C PRO A 122 6.46 7.09 -14.24
N GLU A 123 7.36 7.01 -13.26
CA GLU A 123 8.38 8.01 -13.02
C GLU A 123 9.37 8.12 -14.20
N SER A 124 9.76 6.99 -14.75
CA SER A 124 10.67 6.97 -15.93
C SER A 124 10.00 7.47 -17.19
N LEU A 125 8.68 7.29 -17.32
CA LEU A 125 7.89 7.90 -18.40
C LEU A 125 7.86 9.42 -18.25
N SER A 126 7.59 9.96 -17.05
CA SER A 126 7.65 11.40 -16.80
C SER A 126 9.04 11.98 -17.13
N VAL A 127 10.13 11.26 -16.80
CA VAL A 127 11.50 11.67 -17.21
C VAL A 127 11.66 11.65 -18.73
N LEU A 128 11.03 10.77 -19.47
CA LEU A 128 11.04 10.79 -20.95
C LEU A 128 10.28 11.99 -21.49
N LEU A 129 9.10 12.29 -20.94
CA LEU A 129 8.29 13.45 -21.34
C LEU A 129 8.98 14.80 -21.03
N SER A 130 9.88 14.85 -20.04
CA SER A 130 10.65 16.05 -19.70
C SER A 130 11.78 16.38 -20.69
N ARG A 131 11.90 15.68 -21.81
CA ARG A 131 12.95 15.88 -22.80
C ARG A 131 12.44 16.57 -24.04
N GLU A 132 13.23 17.47 -24.59
CA GLU A 132 12.99 18.05 -25.92
C GLU A 132 12.90 16.93 -26.95
N GLY A 133 11.95 17.04 -27.87
CA GLY A 133 11.65 16.04 -28.89
C GLY A 133 10.86 14.83 -28.36
N SER A 134 10.25 14.93 -27.17
CA SER A 134 9.40 13.87 -26.62
C SER A 134 8.22 13.55 -27.53
N GLY A 135 7.60 14.56 -28.15
CA GLY A 135 6.52 14.38 -29.12
C GLY A 135 6.93 13.48 -30.29
N ALA A 136 8.12 13.73 -30.87
CA ALA A 136 8.66 12.91 -31.97
C ALA A 136 8.99 11.48 -31.51
N PHE A 137 9.49 11.30 -30.27
CA PHE A 137 9.81 10.00 -29.71
C PHE A 137 8.56 9.09 -29.58
N PHE A 138 7.40 9.66 -29.21
CA PHE A 138 6.14 8.94 -29.02
C PHE A 138 5.22 8.94 -30.27
N SER A 139 5.54 9.63 -31.34
CA SER A 139 4.67 9.84 -32.50
C SER A 139 4.16 8.56 -33.17
N ASN A 140 4.87 7.45 -33.08
CA ASN A 140 4.48 6.15 -33.65
C ASN A 140 3.84 5.20 -32.64
N LEU A 141 3.54 5.68 -31.42
CA LEU A 141 2.96 4.86 -30.37
C LEU A 141 1.55 4.38 -30.76
N GLN A 142 1.28 3.09 -30.64
CA GLN A 142 -0.01 2.48 -30.99
C GLN A 142 -0.78 2.03 -29.74
N CYS A 143 -0.03 1.64 -28.70
CA CYS A 143 -0.62 1.08 -27.49
C CYS A 143 0.20 1.42 -26.25
N VAL A 144 -0.49 1.71 -25.15
CA VAL A 144 0.07 1.70 -23.80
C VAL A 144 -0.62 0.59 -23.00
N VAL A 145 0.17 -0.27 -22.37
CA VAL A 145 -0.31 -1.26 -21.39
C VAL A 145 0.12 -0.80 -20.02
N VAL A 146 -0.81 -0.75 -19.07
CA VAL A 146 -0.55 -0.41 -17.66
C VAL A 146 -0.81 -1.65 -16.82
N ASP A 147 0.25 -2.24 -16.30
CA ASP A 147 0.17 -3.45 -15.50
C ASP A 147 -0.08 -3.16 -14.03
N GLU A 148 -0.68 -4.13 -13.33
CA GLU A 148 -1.04 -4.05 -11.91
C GLU A 148 -1.73 -2.70 -11.57
N TRP A 149 -2.73 -2.34 -12.38
CA TRP A 149 -3.41 -1.04 -12.28
C TRP A 149 -3.95 -0.75 -10.87
N HIS A 150 -4.40 -1.79 -10.15
CA HIS A 150 -4.87 -1.70 -8.78
C HIS A 150 -3.81 -1.19 -7.76
N GLU A 151 -2.52 -1.26 -8.11
CA GLU A 151 -1.43 -0.73 -7.27
C GLU A 151 -1.13 0.74 -7.55
N LEU A 152 -1.49 1.22 -8.72
CA LEU A 152 -1.33 2.62 -9.10
C LEU A 152 -2.57 3.44 -8.73
N MET A 153 -3.76 2.94 -9.07
CA MET A 153 -5.04 3.57 -8.78
C MET A 153 -5.21 3.78 -7.27
N GLY A 154 -5.69 4.93 -6.86
CA GLY A 154 -5.85 5.30 -5.44
C GLY A 154 -4.64 5.98 -4.81
N GLY A 155 -3.56 6.20 -5.58
CA GLY A 155 -2.37 6.91 -5.10
C GLY A 155 -1.84 7.92 -6.12
N LYS A 156 -0.97 8.82 -5.67
CA LYS A 156 -0.34 9.85 -6.53
C LYS A 156 0.34 9.28 -7.78
N ARG A 157 0.82 8.04 -7.72
CA ARG A 157 1.38 7.34 -8.89
C ARG A 157 0.32 7.05 -9.95
N GLY A 158 -0.91 6.76 -9.54
CA GLY A 158 -2.05 6.63 -10.44
C GLY A 158 -2.34 7.93 -11.16
N SER A 159 -2.52 9.02 -10.42
CA SER A 159 -2.75 10.35 -10.98
C SER A 159 -1.61 10.82 -11.90
N GLN A 160 -0.34 10.54 -11.52
CA GLN A 160 0.81 10.76 -12.39
C GLN A 160 0.71 9.97 -13.70
N THR A 161 0.27 8.70 -13.61
CA THR A 161 0.09 7.84 -14.78
C THR A 161 -1.04 8.35 -15.66
N GLU A 162 -2.17 8.75 -15.07
CA GLU A 162 -3.32 9.33 -15.80
C GLU A 162 -2.93 10.59 -16.59
N LEU A 163 -2.19 11.52 -15.97
CA LEU A 163 -1.68 12.72 -16.66
C LEU A 163 -0.72 12.37 -17.81
N CYS A 164 0.18 11.40 -17.58
CA CYS A 164 1.07 10.94 -18.67
C CYS A 164 0.26 10.31 -19.82
N LEU A 165 -0.78 9.51 -19.50
CA LEU A 165 -1.64 8.90 -20.50
C LEU A 165 -2.48 9.95 -21.26
N ALA A 166 -3.00 10.98 -20.55
CA ALA A 166 -3.72 12.10 -21.15
C ALA A 166 -2.82 12.84 -22.14
N HIS A 167 -1.57 13.15 -21.75
CA HIS A 167 -0.59 13.77 -22.65
C HIS A 167 -0.25 12.90 -23.87
N LEU A 168 -0.06 11.59 -23.67
CA LEU A 168 0.22 10.67 -24.77
C LEU A 168 -0.96 10.56 -25.74
N ARG A 169 -2.22 10.58 -25.27
CA ARG A 169 -3.43 10.65 -26.11
C ARG A 169 -3.52 11.96 -26.87
N PHE A 170 -3.11 13.08 -26.27
CA PHE A 170 -3.01 14.36 -26.94
C PHE A 170 -1.99 14.33 -28.08
N LEU A 171 -0.80 13.74 -27.86
CA LEU A 171 0.23 13.58 -28.90
C LEU A 171 -0.18 12.59 -29.99
N VAL A 172 -0.93 11.56 -29.63
CA VAL A 172 -1.34 10.46 -30.53
C VAL A 172 -2.82 10.15 -30.33
N PRO A 173 -3.75 10.84 -30.99
CA PRO A 173 -5.20 10.68 -30.79
C PRO A 173 -5.73 9.25 -31.06
N SER A 174 -5.02 8.44 -31.83
CA SER A 174 -5.36 7.04 -32.11
C SER A 174 -4.80 6.04 -31.10
N LEU A 175 -4.19 6.52 -30.02
CA LEU A 175 -3.57 5.69 -28.98
C LEU A 175 -4.61 4.84 -28.26
N ARG A 176 -4.29 3.57 -28.05
CA ARG A 176 -5.11 2.63 -27.27
C ARG A 176 -4.43 2.36 -25.94
N THR A 177 -5.21 2.37 -24.86
CA THR A 177 -4.71 2.13 -23.51
C THR A 177 -5.37 0.88 -22.93
N TRP A 178 -4.57 -0.06 -22.44
CA TRP A 178 -5.05 -1.29 -21.80
C TRP A 178 -4.51 -1.41 -20.39
N MET A 179 -5.41 -1.42 -19.39
CA MET A 179 -5.07 -1.68 -18.00
C MET A 179 -5.18 -3.15 -17.69
N LEU A 180 -4.28 -3.67 -16.84
CA LEU A 180 -4.31 -5.03 -16.35
C LEU A 180 -4.49 -5.04 -14.83
N SER A 181 -5.44 -5.82 -14.35
CA SER A 181 -5.67 -6.01 -12.93
C SER A 181 -6.21 -7.41 -12.63
N ALA A 182 -5.98 -7.87 -11.39
CA ALA A 182 -6.56 -9.11 -10.88
C ALA A 182 -7.50 -8.88 -9.70
N THR A 183 -7.43 -7.74 -9.04
CA THR A 183 -7.99 -7.53 -7.69
C THR A 183 -8.56 -6.12 -7.50
N ILE A 184 -9.51 -5.72 -8.33
CA ILE A 184 -10.26 -4.46 -8.22
C ILE A 184 -11.77 -4.77 -8.21
N GLY A 185 -12.52 -4.13 -7.30
CA GLY A 185 -13.97 -4.29 -7.18
C GLY A 185 -14.79 -3.31 -8.04
N ASN A 186 -14.30 -2.09 -8.30
CA ASN A 186 -14.97 -1.04 -9.08
C ASN A 186 -14.41 -0.98 -10.51
N LEU A 187 -14.83 -1.92 -11.35
CA LEU A 187 -14.26 -2.13 -12.69
C LEU A 187 -14.52 -0.96 -13.65
N ASP A 188 -15.70 -0.38 -13.63
CA ASP A 188 -16.08 0.72 -14.55
C ASP A 188 -15.23 1.96 -14.27
N GLU A 189 -15.09 2.35 -13.01
CA GLU A 189 -14.25 3.48 -12.59
C GLU A 189 -12.76 3.21 -12.90
N ALA A 190 -12.28 2.00 -12.62
CA ALA A 190 -10.90 1.61 -12.92
C ALA A 190 -10.59 1.64 -14.43
N ALA A 191 -11.55 1.28 -15.26
CA ALA A 191 -11.44 1.35 -16.70
C ALA A 191 -11.43 2.81 -17.20
N SER A 192 -12.31 3.65 -16.66
CA SER A 192 -12.39 5.09 -16.98
C SER A 192 -11.09 5.83 -16.58
N CYS A 193 -10.54 5.57 -15.39
CA CYS A 193 -9.27 6.18 -14.95
C CYS A 193 -8.13 5.96 -15.96
N GLY A 194 -8.00 4.75 -16.49
CA GLY A 194 -6.92 4.45 -17.43
C GLY A 194 -7.21 4.83 -18.87
N ALA A 195 -8.46 4.67 -19.35
CA ALA A 195 -8.85 5.00 -20.71
C ALA A 195 -9.03 6.52 -20.92
N GLY A 196 -9.28 7.28 -19.83
CA GLY A 196 -9.64 8.70 -19.85
C GLY A 196 -11.15 8.91 -19.85
N THR A 197 -11.58 10.10 -19.40
CA THR A 197 -13.00 10.42 -19.15
C THR A 197 -13.86 10.55 -20.40
N GLN A 198 -13.23 10.75 -21.57
CA GLN A 198 -13.94 10.97 -22.84
C GLN A 198 -14.13 9.69 -23.69
N GLY A 199 -13.59 8.56 -23.28
CA GLY A 199 -13.58 7.31 -24.06
C GLY A 199 -14.43 6.21 -23.44
N GLU A 200 -15.13 5.44 -24.29
CA GLU A 200 -15.72 4.16 -23.87
C GLU A 200 -14.63 3.13 -23.63
N ALA A 201 -14.56 2.58 -22.41
CA ALA A 201 -13.61 1.54 -22.04
C ALA A 201 -14.24 0.15 -22.13
N GLU A 202 -13.62 -0.75 -22.89
CA GLU A 202 -14.03 -2.16 -22.94
C GLU A 202 -13.55 -2.89 -21.68
N ILE A 203 -14.46 -3.52 -20.94
CA ILE A 203 -14.12 -4.35 -19.78
C ILE A 203 -14.12 -5.82 -20.21
N ILE A 204 -12.95 -6.45 -20.08
CA ILE A 204 -12.77 -7.85 -20.43
C ILE A 204 -12.51 -8.65 -19.16
N THR A 205 -13.47 -9.47 -18.78
CA THR A 205 -13.38 -10.40 -17.65
C THR A 205 -13.42 -11.83 -18.15
N ALA A 206 -12.84 -12.74 -17.38
CA ALA A 206 -12.98 -14.16 -17.61
C ALA A 206 -13.12 -14.90 -16.29
N LYS A 207 -14.09 -15.81 -16.24
CA LYS A 207 -14.20 -16.78 -15.14
C LYS A 207 -13.20 -17.91 -15.42
N ILE A 208 -12.01 -17.79 -14.83
CA ILE A 208 -11.03 -18.87 -14.82
C ILE A 208 -11.26 -19.62 -13.52
N ASN A 209 -11.61 -20.90 -13.60
CA ASN A 209 -11.85 -21.76 -12.42
C ASN A 209 -10.53 -22.05 -11.69
N ARG A 210 -9.95 -21.02 -11.11
CA ARG A 210 -8.79 -21.18 -10.23
C ARG A 210 -9.30 -21.37 -8.80
N LYS A 211 -9.07 -22.56 -8.25
CA LYS A 211 -9.43 -22.86 -6.86
C LYS A 211 -8.40 -22.27 -5.93
N THR A 212 -8.83 -21.45 -4.98
CA THR A 212 -8.00 -21.02 -3.85
C THR A 212 -8.44 -21.81 -2.63
N ARG A 213 -7.55 -22.64 -2.11
CA ARG A 213 -7.79 -23.43 -0.90
C ARG A 213 -7.12 -22.70 0.28
N ILE A 214 -7.94 -22.24 1.20
CA ILE A 214 -7.46 -21.63 2.43
C ILE A 214 -7.58 -22.68 3.54
N GLN A 215 -6.48 -23.03 4.14
CA GLN A 215 -6.42 -23.88 5.33
C GLN A 215 -6.01 -23.00 6.51
N THR A 216 -6.61 -23.24 7.68
CA THR A 216 -6.24 -22.54 8.90
C THR A 216 -5.49 -23.49 9.81
N LEU A 217 -4.33 -23.05 10.27
CA LEU A 217 -3.57 -23.77 11.28
C LEU A 217 -4.30 -23.67 12.61
N VAL A 218 -4.62 -24.83 13.18
CA VAL A 218 -5.38 -24.94 14.42
C VAL A 218 -4.40 -25.19 15.56
N PRO A 219 -4.46 -24.44 16.67
CA PRO A 219 -3.63 -24.72 17.83
C PRO A 219 -4.01 -26.06 18.48
N ASN A 220 -3.01 -26.76 18.99
CA ASN A 220 -3.20 -28.06 19.65
C ASN A 220 -4.00 -27.96 20.98
N SER A 221 -3.98 -26.79 21.61
CA SER A 221 -4.81 -26.46 22.77
C SER A 221 -5.27 -25.01 22.75
N LEU A 222 -6.42 -24.71 23.34
CA LEU A 222 -6.93 -23.35 23.51
C LEU A 222 -5.99 -22.48 24.37
N ASP A 223 -5.28 -23.11 25.32
CA ASP A 223 -4.34 -22.42 26.21
C ASP A 223 -3.09 -21.92 25.48
N SER A 224 -2.74 -22.51 24.34
CA SER A 224 -1.64 -22.06 23.48
C SER A 224 -2.07 -20.97 22.50
N PHE A 225 -3.36 -20.67 22.39
CA PHE A 225 -3.89 -19.70 21.44
C PHE A 225 -3.53 -18.27 21.83
N PRO A 226 -3.03 -17.42 20.92
CA PRO A 226 -2.64 -16.04 21.23
C PRO A 226 -3.89 -15.16 21.42
N TRP A 227 -4.31 -14.95 22.65
CA TRP A 227 -5.47 -14.13 23.02
C TRP A 227 -5.35 -12.65 22.61
N ALA A 228 -4.12 -12.17 22.45
CA ALA A 228 -3.84 -10.76 22.38
C ALA A 228 -3.00 -10.30 21.19
N GLY A 229 -3.09 -10.93 20.04
CA GLY A 229 -2.46 -10.46 18.82
C GLY A 229 -0.94 -10.35 18.89
N HIS A 230 -0.27 -11.23 19.61
CA HIS A 230 1.16 -11.11 19.87
C HIS A 230 1.98 -11.99 18.95
N LEU A 231 2.33 -11.48 17.76
CA LEU A 231 3.28 -12.01 16.76
C LEU A 231 3.05 -13.46 16.30
N GLY A 232 2.08 -14.17 16.88
CA GLY A 232 1.75 -15.54 16.57
C GLY A 232 2.87 -16.59 16.81
N LEU A 233 3.99 -16.22 17.46
CA LEU A 233 5.13 -17.13 17.68
C LEU A 233 4.78 -18.35 18.56
N THR A 234 3.69 -18.27 19.32
CA THR A 234 3.17 -19.43 20.05
C THR A 234 2.67 -20.54 19.13
N MET A 235 2.38 -20.22 17.85
CA MET A 235 2.00 -21.17 16.80
C MET A 235 3.20 -21.74 16.03
N LEU A 236 4.44 -21.45 16.46
CA LEU A 236 5.64 -21.94 15.79
C LEU A 236 5.74 -23.48 15.76
N PRO A 237 5.47 -24.22 16.85
CA PRO A 237 5.53 -25.68 16.82
C PRO A 237 4.56 -26.28 15.79
N GLU A 238 3.32 -25.85 15.79
CA GLU A 238 2.28 -26.31 14.85
C GLU A 238 2.62 -25.92 13.40
N LEU A 239 3.19 -24.73 13.22
CA LEU A 239 3.66 -24.33 11.89
C LEU A 239 4.79 -25.23 11.41
N LEU A 240 5.78 -25.55 12.25
CA LEU A 240 6.89 -26.43 11.90
C LEU A 240 6.44 -27.84 11.54
N GLU A 241 5.43 -28.39 12.27
CA GLU A 241 4.82 -29.68 11.92
C GLU A 241 4.12 -29.66 10.56
N SER A 242 3.60 -28.50 10.14
CA SER A 242 2.89 -28.34 8.88
C SER A 242 3.79 -27.97 7.69
N LEU A 243 5.01 -27.47 7.95
CA LEU A 243 5.97 -27.09 6.91
C LEU A 243 6.74 -28.33 6.42
N ASP A 244 6.68 -28.53 5.12
CA ASP A 244 7.52 -29.50 4.44
C ASP A 244 8.86 -28.86 4.09
N ARG A 245 9.96 -29.54 4.41
CA ARG A 245 11.34 -29.06 4.18
C ARG A 245 11.76 -29.10 2.71
N GLU A 246 11.10 -29.90 1.89
CA GLU A 246 11.36 -30.01 0.44
C GLU A 246 10.51 -29.04 -0.38
N THR A 247 9.40 -28.56 0.18
CA THR A 247 8.44 -27.70 -0.51
C THR A 247 8.85 -26.21 -0.43
N SER A 248 8.92 -25.55 -1.59
CA SER A 248 9.18 -24.10 -1.66
C SER A 248 7.98 -23.31 -1.13
N THR A 249 8.19 -22.62 0.00
CA THR A 249 7.12 -21.93 0.75
C THR A 249 7.45 -20.46 0.99
N LEU A 250 6.54 -19.56 0.60
CA LEU A 250 6.59 -18.15 1.00
C LEU A 250 5.79 -17.93 2.29
N ILE A 251 6.42 -17.37 3.31
CA ILE A 251 5.83 -17.10 4.62
C ILE A 251 5.62 -15.60 4.76
N PHE A 252 4.40 -15.14 4.49
CA PHE A 252 4.05 -13.72 4.53
C PHE A 252 3.73 -13.24 5.94
N THR A 253 4.29 -12.10 6.29
CA THR A 253 3.99 -11.32 7.49
C THR A 253 3.52 -9.92 7.13
N ASN A 254 2.86 -9.22 8.06
CA ASN A 254 2.33 -7.89 7.78
C ASN A 254 3.35 -6.76 8.02
N THR A 255 4.36 -6.99 8.85
CA THR A 255 5.36 -5.97 9.20
C THR A 255 6.79 -6.51 9.09
N ARG A 256 7.74 -5.60 8.82
CA ARG A 256 9.18 -5.93 8.79
C ARG A 256 9.65 -6.54 10.12
N SER A 257 9.14 -6.02 11.24
CA SER A 257 9.46 -6.52 12.59
C SER A 257 8.97 -7.96 12.81
N GLN A 258 7.75 -8.29 12.36
CA GLN A 258 7.25 -9.68 12.36
C GLN A 258 8.12 -10.57 11.48
N CYS A 259 8.49 -10.08 10.29
CA CYS A 259 9.33 -10.81 9.34
C CYS A 259 10.67 -11.22 9.96
N GLU A 260 11.38 -10.28 10.58
CA GLU A 260 12.66 -10.54 11.28
C GLU A 260 12.48 -11.53 12.44
N ARG A 261 11.42 -11.39 13.25
CA ARG A 261 11.17 -12.25 14.40
C ARG A 261 10.83 -13.69 14.00
N TRP A 262 9.97 -13.85 12.99
CA TRP A 262 9.62 -15.18 12.48
C TRP A 262 10.82 -15.86 11.81
N PHE A 263 11.60 -15.10 11.03
CA PHE A 263 12.84 -15.61 10.46
C PHE A 263 13.80 -16.11 11.54
N GLN A 264 14.02 -15.33 12.60
CA GLN A 264 14.91 -15.74 13.69
C GLN A 264 14.37 -16.97 14.42
N ALA A 265 13.07 -17.02 14.69
CA ALA A 265 12.44 -18.14 15.36
C ALA A 265 12.54 -19.46 14.55
N LEU A 266 12.33 -19.38 13.23
CA LEU A 266 12.51 -20.53 12.33
C LEU A 266 13.96 -20.97 12.24
N LYS A 267 14.89 -20.02 12.17
CA LYS A 267 16.34 -20.31 12.15
C LYS A 267 16.83 -20.96 13.43
N ASP A 268 16.34 -20.49 14.60
CA ASP A 268 16.71 -21.07 15.90
C ASP A 268 16.10 -22.46 16.09
N ALA A 269 14.90 -22.70 15.55
CA ALA A 269 14.19 -23.98 15.66
C ALA A 269 14.71 -25.04 14.65
N CYS A 270 15.19 -24.62 13.49
CA CYS A 270 15.66 -25.49 12.42
C CYS A 270 17.03 -25.03 11.89
N PRO A 271 18.12 -25.15 12.66
CA PRO A 271 19.47 -24.71 12.24
C PRO A 271 19.96 -25.40 10.96
N GLU A 272 19.51 -26.60 10.69
CA GLU A 272 19.82 -27.38 9.49
C GLU A 272 19.27 -26.75 8.19
N MET A 273 18.28 -25.86 8.29
CA MET A 273 17.67 -25.16 7.17
C MET A 273 18.32 -23.80 6.87
N ASP A 274 19.38 -23.41 7.57
CA ASP A 274 19.98 -22.05 7.46
C ASP A 274 20.33 -21.64 6.02
N ASP A 275 20.86 -22.59 5.22
CA ASP A 275 21.18 -22.35 3.80
C ASP A 275 19.96 -22.30 2.88
N GLN A 276 18.79 -22.78 3.32
CA GLN A 276 17.55 -22.87 2.56
C GLN A 276 16.46 -21.93 3.07
N LEU A 277 16.75 -21.19 4.15
CA LEU A 277 15.87 -20.19 4.76
C LEU A 277 16.36 -18.78 4.42
N ALA A 278 15.46 -17.91 3.99
CA ALA A 278 15.79 -16.51 3.69
C ALA A 278 14.75 -15.53 4.24
N LEU A 279 15.16 -14.26 4.32
CA LEU A 279 14.37 -13.14 4.80
C LEU A 279 14.28 -12.09 3.70
N HIS A 280 13.06 -11.61 3.37
CA HIS A 280 12.88 -10.63 2.31
C HIS A 280 11.91 -9.50 2.69
N HIS A 281 12.42 -8.27 2.80
CA HIS A 281 11.60 -7.06 2.95
C HIS A 281 12.32 -5.83 2.38
N SER A 282 11.59 -4.72 2.19
CA SER A 282 12.07 -3.51 1.50
C SER A 282 13.30 -2.83 2.12
N SER A 283 13.55 -3.02 3.42
CA SER A 283 14.70 -2.41 4.13
C SER A 283 16.03 -3.13 3.92
N ILE A 284 16.03 -4.35 3.41
CA ILE A 284 17.24 -5.11 3.08
C ILE A 284 17.92 -4.49 1.86
N ASP A 285 19.25 -4.55 1.81
CA ASP A 285 20.00 -4.05 0.66
C ASP A 285 19.54 -4.71 -0.64
N ARG A 286 19.56 -3.93 -1.71
CA ARG A 286 19.07 -4.36 -3.01
C ARG A 286 19.78 -5.58 -3.56
N THR A 287 21.11 -5.65 -3.42
CA THR A 287 21.90 -6.76 -3.93
C THR A 287 21.58 -8.06 -3.20
N ASP A 288 21.39 -8.00 -1.88
CA ASP A 288 20.98 -9.15 -1.08
C ASP A 288 19.54 -9.59 -1.47
N ARG A 289 18.62 -8.66 -1.75
CA ARG A 289 17.25 -9.00 -2.22
C ARG A 289 17.25 -9.66 -3.59
N GLU A 290 17.98 -9.10 -4.56
CA GLU A 290 18.11 -9.69 -5.91
C GLU A 290 18.73 -11.09 -5.87
N ALA A 291 19.70 -11.33 -4.96
CA ALA A 291 20.27 -12.65 -4.75
C ALA A 291 19.24 -13.64 -4.17
N ILE A 292 18.41 -13.22 -3.22
CA ILE A 292 17.32 -14.04 -2.67
C ILE A 292 16.29 -14.37 -3.76
N GLU A 293 15.88 -13.37 -4.53
CA GLU A 293 14.93 -13.54 -5.64
C GLU A 293 15.43 -14.55 -6.68
N SER A 294 16.72 -14.49 -7.05
CA SER A 294 17.35 -15.50 -7.94
C SER A 294 17.34 -16.90 -7.33
N ARG A 295 17.70 -17.03 -6.06
CA ARG A 295 17.72 -18.32 -5.37
C ARG A 295 16.33 -18.94 -5.21
N VAL A 296 15.28 -18.11 -5.05
CA VAL A 296 13.88 -18.57 -5.08
C VAL A 296 13.53 -19.13 -6.46
N LYS A 297 13.87 -18.41 -7.54
CA LYS A 297 13.64 -18.85 -8.94
C LYS A 297 14.38 -20.14 -9.28
N GLU A 298 15.59 -20.33 -8.74
CA GLU A 298 16.40 -21.53 -8.90
C GLU A 298 15.91 -22.71 -8.05
N GLY A 299 14.95 -22.50 -7.12
CA GLY A 299 14.45 -23.53 -6.22
C GLY A 299 15.42 -23.93 -5.09
N SER A 300 16.54 -23.19 -4.92
CA SER A 300 17.53 -23.45 -3.89
C SER A 300 17.13 -22.96 -2.50
N LEU A 301 16.13 -22.06 -2.40
CA LEU A 301 15.48 -21.66 -1.14
C LEU A 301 14.17 -22.42 -0.95
N LYS A 302 14.00 -22.99 0.24
CA LYS A 302 12.77 -23.70 0.61
C LYS A 302 11.81 -22.81 1.39
N TRP A 303 12.29 -22.04 2.35
CA TRP A 303 11.46 -21.16 3.14
C TRP A 303 11.92 -19.70 3.01
N VAL A 304 10.99 -18.81 2.66
CA VAL A 304 11.28 -17.38 2.58
C VAL A 304 10.26 -16.61 3.41
N VAL A 305 10.72 -16.02 4.52
CA VAL A 305 9.90 -15.13 5.34
C VAL A 305 9.91 -13.75 4.71
N CYS A 306 8.72 -13.22 4.39
CA CYS A 306 8.64 -11.97 3.62
C CYS A 306 7.49 -11.07 4.06
N THR A 307 7.53 -9.83 3.60
CA THR A 307 6.44 -8.85 3.70
C THR A 307 5.79 -8.64 2.33
N SER A 308 5.01 -7.56 2.17
CA SER A 308 4.43 -7.16 0.88
C SER A 308 5.45 -6.94 -0.26
N SER A 309 6.74 -7.00 0.02
CA SER A 309 7.79 -6.91 -1.00
C SER A 309 7.75 -8.03 -2.05
N LEU A 310 7.07 -9.14 -1.75
CA LEU A 310 6.83 -10.27 -2.66
C LEU A 310 5.34 -10.46 -2.99
N ASP A 311 4.45 -9.51 -2.60
CA ASP A 311 3.02 -9.55 -2.97
C ASP A 311 2.83 -9.43 -4.49
N LEU A 312 3.74 -8.73 -5.19
CA LEU A 312 3.60 -8.36 -6.59
C LEU A 312 4.72 -8.88 -7.48
N GLY A 313 4.34 -9.22 -8.67
CA GLY A 313 5.04 -9.08 -9.94
C GLY A 313 6.22 -9.99 -10.25
N ILE A 314 6.81 -10.70 -9.34
CA ILE A 314 7.91 -11.63 -9.67
C ILE A 314 7.31 -13.01 -9.93
N ASP A 315 7.62 -13.59 -11.09
CA ASP A 315 7.26 -14.97 -11.39
C ASP A 315 8.22 -15.90 -10.63
N PHE A 316 7.75 -16.37 -9.48
CA PHE A 316 8.47 -17.35 -8.67
C PHE A 316 8.03 -18.77 -9.03
N HIS A 317 8.48 -19.26 -10.14
CA HIS A 317 8.41 -20.68 -10.41
C HIS A 317 9.65 -21.33 -9.76
N PRO A 318 9.55 -22.15 -8.74
CA PRO A 318 8.52 -23.10 -8.35
C PRO A 318 7.99 -22.93 -6.90
N VAL A 319 7.38 -21.80 -6.54
CA VAL A 319 6.72 -21.68 -5.24
C VAL A 319 5.44 -22.53 -5.23
N GLU A 320 5.35 -23.43 -4.29
CA GLU A 320 4.26 -24.42 -4.20
C GLU A 320 3.24 -24.03 -3.13
N ARG A 321 3.68 -23.37 -2.05
CA ARG A 321 2.83 -23.07 -0.90
C ARG A 321 3.01 -21.64 -0.40
N VAL A 322 1.93 -21.08 0.10
CA VAL A 322 1.93 -19.76 0.77
C VAL A 322 1.46 -19.96 2.21
N VAL A 323 2.19 -19.42 3.17
CA VAL A 323 1.78 -19.26 4.57
C VAL A 323 1.47 -17.79 4.81
N GLN A 324 0.32 -17.49 5.40
CA GLN A 324 -0.08 -16.16 5.81
C GLN A 324 -0.10 -16.08 7.34
N ILE A 325 0.83 -15.33 7.92
CA ILE A 325 0.90 -15.10 9.37
C ILE A 325 0.11 -13.84 9.72
N GLY A 326 -0.92 -14.02 10.54
CA GLY A 326 -1.90 -12.99 10.86
C GLY A 326 -2.81 -12.64 9.69
N SER A 327 -3.83 -11.83 9.94
CA SER A 327 -4.79 -11.43 8.92
C SER A 327 -4.13 -10.59 7.82
N ALA A 328 -4.46 -10.88 6.56
CA ALA A 328 -4.02 -10.06 5.42
C ALA A 328 -4.69 -8.67 5.38
N LYS A 329 -5.72 -8.45 6.22
CA LYS A 329 -6.50 -7.20 6.38
C LYS A 329 -7.29 -6.77 5.14
N ALA A 330 -7.17 -7.51 4.04
CA ALA A 330 -7.89 -7.29 2.78
C ALA A 330 -8.03 -8.60 2.00
N VAL A 331 -9.18 -8.79 1.35
CA VAL A 331 -9.45 -9.95 0.50
C VAL A 331 -8.53 -9.96 -0.71
N ALA A 332 -8.41 -8.80 -1.38
CA ALA A 332 -7.55 -8.62 -2.54
C ALA A 332 -6.08 -9.00 -2.26
N ARG A 333 -5.54 -8.57 -1.10
CA ARG A 333 -4.16 -8.91 -0.71
C ARG A 333 -3.98 -10.40 -0.47
N LEU A 334 -4.94 -11.07 0.17
CA LEU A 334 -4.87 -12.51 0.37
C LEU A 334 -4.85 -13.25 -0.98
N LEU A 335 -5.67 -12.81 -1.95
CA LEU A 335 -5.67 -13.36 -3.31
C LEU A 335 -4.36 -13.10 -4.07
N GLN A 336 -3.76 -11.92 -3.93
CA GLN A 336 -2.45 -11.60 -4.52
C GLN A 336 -1.37 -12.54 -4.00
N ARG A 337 -1.33 -12.78 -2.67
CA ARG A 337 -0.41 -13.72 -2.02
C ARG A 337 -0.69 -15.15 -2.45
N ALA A 338 -1.96 -15.58 -2.49
CA ALA A 338 -2.37 -16.87 -3.03
C ALA A 338 -1.86 -17.09 -4.45
N GLY A 339 -1.91 -16.02 -5.26
CA GLY A 339 -1.43 -16.02 -6.62
C GLY A 339 0.06 -16.30 -6.77
N ARG A 340 0.86 -16.29 -5.70
CA ARG A 340 2.31 -16.66 -5.75
C ARG A 340 2.52 -18.17 -5.78
N SER A 341 1.57 -18.98 -5.32
CA SER A 341 1.59 -20.43 -5.51
C SER A 341 0.80 -20.83 -6.77
N ALA A 342 1.14 -21.95 -7.38
CA ALA A 342 0.45 -22.50 -8.55
C ALA A 342 0.37 -21.53 -9.77
N HIS A 343 1.48 -21.37 -10.47
CA HIS A 343 1.61 -20.48 -11.64
C HIS A 343 0.94 -20.98 -12.94
N TYR A 344 0.21 -22.09 -12.94
CA TYR A 344 -0.52 -22.59 -14.12
C TYR A 344 -2.01 -22.32 -14.02
N PRO A 345 -2.69 -22.11 -15.16
CA PRO A 345 -4.11 -21.70 -15.19
C PRO A 345 -5.08 -22.63 -14.45
N GLU A 346 -4.77 -23.93 -14.38
CA GLU A 346 -5.58 -24.95 -13.71
C GLU A 346 -5.07 -25.30 -12.30
N GLY A 347 -4.04 -24.62 -11.81
CA GLY A 347 -3.45 -24.87 -10.50
C GLY A 347 -4.37 -24.48 -9.34
N CYS A 348 -4.29 -25.22 -8.23
CA CYS A 348 -4.92 -24.84 -6.98
C CYS A 348 -3.93 -24.00 -6.15
N SER A 349 -4.28 -22.76 -5.85
CA SER A 349 -3.49 -21.93 -4.91
C SER A 349 -3.77 -22.38 -3.49
N GLU A 350 -2.73 -22.75 -2.76
CA GLU A 350 -2.85 -23.16 -1.35
C GLU A 350 -2.30 -22.08 -0.43
N ILE A 351 -3.12 -21.67 0.55
CA ILE A 351 -2.74 -20.77 1.62
C ILE A 351 -2.95 -21.50 2.95
N LEU A 352 -1.88 -21.53 3.75
CA LEU A 352 -1.97 -21.88 5.17
C LEU A 352 -2.06 -20.59 5.97
N PHE A 353 -3.17 -20.35 6.62
CA PHE A 353 -3.39 -19.22 7.51
C PHE A 353 -2.97 -19.55 8.93
N VAL A 354 -2.11 -18.72 9.53
CA VAL A 354 -1.63 -18.84 10.91
C VAL A 354 -2.18 -17.66 11.72
N PRO A 355 -3.19 -17.86 12.58
CA PRO A 355 -3.77 -16.77 13.35
C PRO A 355 -2.78 -16.23 14.39
N THR A 356 -2.81 -14.92 14.62
CA THR A 356 -2.04 -14.24 15.67
C THR A 356 -2.90 -13.76 16.83
N ASN A 357 -4.23 -13.72 16.63
CA ASN A 357 -5.22 -13.52 17.68
C ASN A 357 -6.52 -14.25 17.36
N SER A 358 -7.40 -14.41 18.37
CA SER A 358 -8.64 -15.18 18.23
C SER A 358 -9.62 -14.60 17.21
N LEU A 359 -9.76 -13.28 17.12
CA LEU A 359 -10.71 -12.64 16.23
C LEU A 359 -10.31 -12.76 14.75
N GLU A 360 -9.03 -13.01 14.46
CA GLU A 360 -8.60 -13.29 13.07
C GLU A 360 -9.20 -14.57 12.49
N LEU A 361 -9.70 -15.48 13.35
CA LEU A 361 -10.48 -16.63 12.90
C LEU A 361 -11.84 -16.20 12.31
N ALA A 362 -12.50 -15.21 12.91
CA ALA A 362 -13.70 -14.64 12.33
C ALA A 362 -13.38 -13.85 11.04
N GLU A 363 -12.25 -13.14 10.98
CA GLU A 363 -11.82 -12.46 9.76
C GLU A 363 -11.60 -13.42 8.59
N ILE A 364 -10.89 -14.55 8.81
CA ILE A 364 -10.63 -15.49 7.71
C ILE A 364 -11.91 -16.23 7.28
N SER A 365 -12.83 -16.50 8.19
CA SER A 365 -14.17 -17.02 7.89
C SER A 365 -14.95 -16.01 7.04
N ALA A 366 -14.93 -14.73 7.41
CA ALA A 366 -15.55 -13.64 6.65
C ALA A 366 -14.93 -13.50 5.24
N ILE A 367 -13.60 -13.58 5.12
CA ILE A 367 -12.90 -13.57 3.82
C ILE A 367 -13.37 -14.69 2.92
N ARG A 368 -13.51 -15.93 3.45
CA ARG A 368 -14.01 -17.07 2.66
C ARG A 368 -15.42 -16.84 2.11
N ARG A 369 -16.29 -16.18 2.92
CA ARG A 369 -17.64 -15.82 2.48
C ARG A 369 -17.60 -14.80 1.35
N VAL A 370 -16.85 -13.69 1.54
CA VAL A 370 -16.67 -12.67 0.51
C VAL A 370 -16.13 -13.26 -0.80
N LEU A 371 -15.16 -14.17 -0.72
CA LEU A 371 -14.65 -14.87 -1.90
C LEU A 371 -15.68 -15.71 -2.64
N LYS A 372 -16.58 -16.39 -1.90
CA LYS A 372 -17.70 -17.14 -2.51
C LYS A 372 -18.71 -16.24 -3.20
N GLU A 373 -18.92 -15.03 -2.65
CA GLU A 373 -19.81 -14.00 -3.20
C GLU A 373 -19.16 -13.23 -4.36
N GLY A 374 -17.86 -13.43 -4.60
CA GLY A 374 -17.09 -12.72 -5.65
C GLY A 374 -16.76 -11.28 -5.31
N GLY A 375 -16.81 -10.91 -4.04
CA GLY A 375 -16.51 -9.56 -3.54
C GLY A 375 -15.01 -9.23 -3.60
N LEU A 376 -14.68 -8.00 -4.00
CA LEU A 376 -13.32 -7.42 -3.96
C LEU A 376 -13.39 -5.97 -3.51
N GLU A 377 -12.32 -5.50 -2.91
CA GLU A 377 -12.20 -4.12 -2.47
C GLU A 377 -12.23 -3.13 -3.64
N LYS A 378 -12.92 -2.03 -3.45
CA LYS A 378 -12.87 -0.89 -4.35
C LYS A 378 -11.54 -0.15 -4.17
N ARG A 379 -11.05 0.46 -5.24
CA ARG A 379 -9.93 1.40 -5.23
C ARG A 379 -10.45 2.77 -5.64
N VAL A 380 -10.41 3.73 -4.73
CA VAL A 380 -10.88 5.10 -4.98
C VAL A 380 -9.70 5.91 -5.53
N PRO A 381 -9.79 6.51 -6.73
CA PRO A 381 -8.76 7.38 -7.27
C PRO A 381 -8.66 8.66 -6.44
N GLN A 382 -7.43 9.20 -6.32
CA GLN A 382 -7.25 10.50 -5.69
C GLN A 382 -7.89 11.61 -6.54
N GLN A 383 -8.43 12.61 -5.87
CA GLN A 383 -9.00 13.79 -6.49
C GLN A 383 -8.02 14.96 -6.39
N LYS A 384 -7.79 15.63 -7.50
CA LYS A 384 -6.98 16.87 -7.63
C LYS A 384 -5.67 16.92 -6.82
N PRO A 385 -4.75 15.92 -6.92
CA PRO A 385 -3.45 16.04 -6.27
C PRO A 385 -2.61 17.12 -6.98
N PHE A 386 -2.75 18.38 -6.55
CA PHE A 386 -2.14 19.58 -7.16
C PHE A 386 -0.62 19.49 -7.25
N ASP A 387 0.03 18.86 -6.28
CA ASP A 387 1.47 18.63 -6.27
C ASP A 387 1.92 17.77 -7.46
N VAL A 388 1.13 16.75 -7.82
CA VAL A 388 1.37 15.89 -8.98
C VAL A 388 1.14 16.66 -10.27
N LEU A 389 0.08 17.49 -10.34
CA LEU A 389 -0.21 18.33 -11.50
C LEU A 389 0.91 19.37 -11.72
N MET A 390 1.34 20.05 -10.64
CA MET A 390 2.49 20.96 -10.70
C MET A 390 3.75 20.27 -11.22
N GLN A 391 4.05 19.07 -10.71
CA GLN A 391 5.19 18.28 -11.18
C GLN A 391 5.05 17.95 -12.67
N HIS A 392 3.86 17.60 -13.12
CA HIS A 392 3.58 17.26 -14.51
C HIS A 392 3.74 18.47 -15.45
N LEU A 393 3.17 19.62 -15.09
CA LEU A 393 3.31 20.87 -15.89
C LEU A 393 4.79 21.29 -16.02
N VAL A 394 5.56 21.24 -14.94
CA VAL A 394 7.01 21.50 -14.97
C VAL A 394 7.74 20.43 -15.79
N THR A 395 7.29 19.18 -15.77
CA THR A 395 7.85 18.09 -16.59
C THR A 395 7.72 18.41 -18.07
N LEU A 396 6.55 18.84 -18.53
CA LEU A 396 6.30 19.21 -19.93
C LEU A 396 7.07 20.46 -20.34
N ALA A 397 7.12 21.45 -19.44
CA ALA A 397 7.89 22.67 -19.69
C ALA A 397 9.40 22.41 -19.83
N CYS A 398 9.93 21.37 -19.18
CA CYS A 398 11.31 20.90 -19.40
C CYS A 398 11.53 20.21 -20.76
N GLY A 399 10.46 19.76 -21.39
CA GLY A 399 10.43 19.10 -22.71
C GLY A 399 10.08 20.10 -23.83
N ASP A 400 9.05 19.76 -24.58
CA ASP A 400 8.59 20.54 -25.73
C ASP A 400 7.77 21.78 -25.35
N GLY A 401 7.38 21.91 -24.02
CA GLY A 401 6.50 22.95 -23.51
C GLY A 401 5.03 22.64 -23.75
N PHE A 402 4.14 23.57 -23.34
CA PHE A 402 2.70 23.44 -23.51
C PHE A 402 2.01 24.82 -23.62
N CYS A 403 0.92 24.89 -24.36
CA CYS A 403 0.02 26.04 -24.42
C CYS A 403 -1.06 25.87 -23.34
N ALA A 404 -1.23 26.85 -22.44
CA ALA A 404 -2.11 26.72 -21.27
C ALA A 404 -3.56 26.42 -21.65
N GLU A 405 -4.10 27.21 -22.59
CA GLU A 405 -5.52 27.14 -22.94
C GLU A 405 -5.88 25.79 -23.57
N ALA A 406 -5.03 25.25 -24.44
CA ALA A 406 -5.23 23.93 -25.05
C ALA A 406 -4.95 22.78 -24.06
N TYR A 407 -4.13 23.00 -23.05
CA TYR A 407 -3.68 21.92 -22.16
C TYR A 407 -4.63 21.67 -20.99
N LEU A 408 -5.45 22.64 -20.59
CA LEU A 408 -6.51 22.42 -19.62
C LEU A 408 -7.46 21.29 -20.06
N GLU A 409 -7.91 21.35 -21.32
CA GLU A 409 -8.76 20.30 -21.90
C GLU A 409 -8.11 18.92 -21.83
N VAL A 410 -6.79 18.84 -22.01
CA VAL A 410 -6.05 17.56 -21.88
C VAL A 410 -6.05 17.05 -20.44
N ILE A 411 -5.81 17.94 -19.46
CA ILE A 411 -5.82 17.60 -18.03
C ILE A 411 -7.19 17.07 -17.60
N LEU A 412 -8.29 17.69 -18.04
CA LEU A 412 -9.67 17.29 -17.72
C LEU A 412 -10.01 15.89 -18.26
N THR A 413 -9.25 15.35 -19.21
CA THR A 413 -9.39 13.95 -19.65
C THR A 413 -8.81 12.94 -18.66
N ALA A 414 -7.96 13.36 -17.72
CA ALA A 414 -7.47 12.52 -16.63
C ALA A 414 -8.52 12.46 -15.50
N HIS A 415 -8.91 11.28 -15.11
CA HIS A 415 -9.99 11.06 -14.14
C HIS A 415 -9.75 11.77 -12.79
N SER A 416 -8.52 11.77 -12.31
CA SER A 416 -8.13 12.46 -11.06
C SER A 416 -8.31 13.98 -11.13
N PHE A 417 -8.45 14.57 -12.31
CA PHE A 417 -8.54 16.03 -12.52
C PHE A 417 -9.78 16.45 -13.31
N ARG A 418 -10.77 15.56 -13.48
CA ARG A 418 -12.01 15.84 -14.22
C ARG A 418 -12.81 17.02 -13.68
N ASP A 419 -12.67 17.29 -12.37
CA ASP A 419 -13.36 18.36 -11.65
C ASP A 419 -12.42 19.57 -11.36
N LEU A 420 -11.28 19.69 -12.08
CA LEU A 420 -10.38 20.84 -11.97
C LEU A 420 -11.05 22.08 -12.56
N THR A 421 -11.07 23.18 -11.80
CA THR A 421 -11.65 24.44 -12.27
C THR A 421 -10.60 25.29 -13.01
N GLU A 422 -11.06 26.25 -13.81
CA GLU A 422 -10.19 27.21 -14.49
C GLU A 422 -9.41 28.07 -13.48
N GLU A 423 -10.06 28.47 -12.37
CA GLU A 423 -9.44 29.26 -11.31
C GLU A 423 -8.32 28.49 -10.61
N GLU A 424 -8.52 27.22 -10.31
CA GLU A 424 -7.47 26.35 -9.74
C GLU A 424 -6.29 26.20 -10.71
N TYR A 425 -6.57 26.01 -12.00
CA TYR A 425 -5.55 25.87 -13.02
C TYR A 425 -4.77 27.16 -13.20
N ASP A 426 -5.43 28.32 -13.30
CA ASP A 426 -4.80 29.64 -13.40
C ASP A 426 -3.96 29.98 -12.17
N TRP A 427 -4.45 29.58 -10.98
CA TRP A 427 -3.66 29.70 -9.75
C TRP A 427 -2.36 28.91 -9.82
N LEU A 428 -2.43 27.64 -10.28
CA LEU A 428 -1.24 26.78 -10.44
C LEU A 428 -0.23 27.39 -11.44
N LEU A 429 -0.68 27.87 -12.58
CA LEU A 429 0.19 28.51 -13.56
C LEU A 429 0.84 29.78 -13.02
N THR A 430 0.04 30.63 -12.36
CA THR A 430 0.52 31.87 -11.72
C THR A 430 1.55 31.56 -10.64
N PHE A 431 1.31 30.54 -9.83
CA PHE A 431 2.26 30.11 -8.80
C PHE A 431 3.57 29.61 -9.42
N LEU A 432 3.53 28.78 -10.45
CA LEU A 432 4.70 28.26 -11.14
C LEU A 432 5.49 29.34 -11.89
N GLU A 433 4.83 30.39 -12.38
CA GLU A 433 5.44 31.52 -13.11
C GLU A 433 6.02 32.57 -12.15
N LYS A 434 5.30 32.91 -11.06
CA LYS A 434 5.61 34.05 -10.19
C LYS A 434 6.08 33.66 -8.78
N GLY A 435 5.85 32.41 -8.36
CA GLY A 435 6.20 31.94 -7.01
C GLY A 435 5.17 32.31 -5.95
N GLY A 436 3.90 32.60 -6.32
CA GLY A 436 2.86 33.06 -5.40
C GLY A 436 3.10 34.47 -4.84
N LYS A 437 2.38 34.81 -3.75
CA LYS A 437 2.55 36.11 -3.07
C LYS A 437 3.76 36.10 -2.16
N SER A 438 3.94 35.05 -1.37
CA SER A 438 4.97 34.94 -0.31
C SER A 438 6.35 34.57 -0.83
N LEU A 439 6.45 33.81 -1.93
CA LEU A 439 7.74 33.36 -2.47
C LEU A 439 8.22 34.16 -3.71
N LYS A 440 7.52 35.23 -4.04
CA LYS A 440 7.81 36.09 -5.23
C LYS A 440 9.25 36.62 -5.30
N ALA A 441 9.89 36.87 -4.15
CA ALA A 441 11.27 37.33 -4.07
C ALA A 441 12.33 36.25 -4.41
N TYR A 442 11.94 34.98 -4.44
CA TYR A 442 12.88 33.85 -4.57
C TYR A 442 12.83 33.20 -5.95
N PRO A 443 13.85 33.44 -6.82
CA PRO A 443 13.86 32.97 -8.21
C PRO A 443 13.69 31.44 -8.38
N GLN A 444 14.13 30.63 -7.41
CA GLN A 444 14.04 29.17 -7.46
C GLN A 444 12.61 28.63 -7.47
N TYR A 445 11.62 29.41 -7.06
CA TYR A 445 10.21 29.04 -7.11
C TYR A 445 9.49 29.47 -8.40
N ARG A 446 10.12 30.36 -9.20
CA ARG A 446 9.64 30.74 -10.53
C ARG A 446 10.15 29.72 -11.55
N LYS A 447 9.37 28.69 -11.79
CA LYS A 447 9.81 27.56 -12.61
C LYS A 447 9.48 27.73 -14.09
N LEU A 448 8.40 28.42 -14.38
CA LEU A 448 7.91 28.59 -15.75
C LEU A 448 8.16 29.99 -16.28
N VAL A 449 8.37 30.06 -17.59
CA VAL A 449 8.36 31.32 -18.39
C VAL A 449 7.44 31.11 -19.58
N ARG A 450 6.69 32.13 -19.95
CA ARG A 450 5.83 32.13 -21.15
C ARG A 450 6.55 32.78 -22.33
N GLU A 451 6.82 32.00 -23.37
CA GLU A 451 7.46 32.43 -24.61
C GLU A 451 6.50 32.15 -25.76
N GLU A 452 6.08 33.18 -26.50
CA GLU A 452 5.17 33.06 -27.66
C GLU A 452 3.90 32.24 -27.39
N GLY A 453 3.33 32.35 -26.18
CA GLY A 453 2.14 31.60 -25.78
C GLY A 453 2.42 30.19 -25.20
N VAL A 454 3.65 29.71 -25.26
CA VAL A 454 4.06 28.38 -24.76
C VAL A 454 4.78 28.52 -23.43
N TYR A 455 4.37 27.73 -22.43
CA TYR A 455 5.08 27.62 -21.18
C TYR A 455 6.29 26.71 -21.29
N LYS A 456 7.44 27.21 -20.88
CA LYS A 456 8.73 26.51 -20.85
C LYS A 456 9.41 26.66 -19.50
N ILE A 457 10.39 25.82 -19.23
CA ILE A 457 11.19 25.90 -17.99
C ILE A 457 12.06 27.16 -17.97
N ALA A 458 12.11 27.86 -16.84
CA ALA A 458 12.83 29.12 -16.69
C ALA A 458 14.37 29.01 -16.76
N GLY A 459 14.95 27.81 -16.82
CA GLY A 459 16.38 27.63 -16.95
C GLY A 459 16.86 26.18 -16.88
N LYS A 460 18.06 25.93 -17.40
CA LYS A 460 18.66 24.58 -17.52
C LYS A 460 18.93 23.93 -16.16
N ASP A 461 19.30 24.73 -15.15
CA ASP A 461 19.56 24.22 -13.80
C ASP A 461 18.26 23.78 -13.13
N LEU A 462 17.17 24.53 -13.28
CA LEU A 462 15.84 24.12 -12.81
C LEU A 462 15.37 22.84 -13.50
N ALA A 463 15.58 22.72 -14.81
CA ALA A 463 15.26 21.49 -15.55
C ALA A 463 16.06 20.28 -15.04
N ARG A 464 17.34 20.48 -14.73
CA ARG A 464 18.18 19.44 -14.15
C ARG A 464 17.69 19.01 -12.77
N LEU A 465 17.41 19.97 -11.89
CA LEU A 465 16.88 19.71 -10.54
C LEU A 465 15.54 18.99 -10.60
N HIS A 466 14.64 19.47 -11.47
CA HIS A 466 13.33 18.83 -11.66
C HIS A 466 13.46 17.38 -12.09
N ARG A 467 14.26 17.08 -13.14
CA ARG A 467 14.46 15.68 -13.61
C ARG A 467 15.02 14.75 -12.56
N MET A 468 15.76 15.25 -11.56
CA MET A 468 16.28 14.48 -10.43
C MET A 468 15.24 14.27 -9.33
N SER A 469 14.18 15.09 -9.31
CA SER A 469 13.13 15.09 -8.29
C SER A 469 11.82 14.48 -8.79
N ILE A 470 11.73 14.10 -10.07
CA ILE A 470 10.51 13.50 -10.64
C ILE A 470 10.17 12.21 -9.89
N GLY A 471 8.94 12.13 -9.40
CA GLY A 471 8.36 10.98 -8.72
C GLY A 471 7.47 11.41 -7.57
N THR A 472 6.56 10.54 -7.21
CA THR A 472 5.54 10.77 -6.18
C THR A 472 5.77 9.93 -4.93
N ILE A 473 6.81 9.09 -4.91
CA ILE A 473 7.19 8.30 -3.75
C ILE A 473 8.10 9.14 -2.87
N VAL A 474 7.57 9.60 -1.76
CA VAL A 474 8.31 10.27 -0.71
C VAL A 474 8.56 9.26 0.39
N SER A 475 9.83 8.97 0.69
CA SER A 475 10.21 8.11 1.82
C SER A 475 10.45 8.95 3.06
N ASP A 476 10.04 8.44 4.22
CA ASP A 476 10.54 8.93 5.49
C ASP A 476 12.06 8.74 5.57
N ALA A 477 12.73 9.52 6.44
CA ALA A 477 14.17 9.42 6.55
C ALA A 477 14.62 8.03 6.99
N GLU A 478 15.35 7.41 6.10
CA GLU A 478 15.97 6.13 6.34
C GLU A 478 17.47 6.32 6.61
N ILE A 479 17.93 5.84 7.74
CA ILE A 479 19.35 5.74 8.06
C ILE A 479 19.92 4.48 7.45
N GLN A 480 21.04 4.60 6.73
CA GLN A 480 21.73 3.46 6.16
C GLN A 480 22.47 2.67 7.24
N ILE A 481 22.26 1.36 7.30
CA ILE A 481 23.07 0.47 8.12
C ILE A 481 24.30 0.03 7.31
N ARG A 482 25.50 0.28 7.87
CA ARG A 482 26.77 -0.07 7.21
C ARG A 482 27.72 -0.75 8.19
N TYR A 483 28.45 -1.74 7.69
CA TYR A 483 29.63 -2.24 8.40
C TYR A 483 30.75 -1.18 8.42
N THR A 484 31.74 -1.37 9.29
CA THR A 484 32.93 -0.52 9.38
C THR A 484 33.73 -0.46 8.07
N ASN A 485 33.67 -1.49 7.24
CA ASN A 485 34.24 -1.52 5.88
C ASN A 485 33.37 -0.82 4.83
N ARG A 486 32.35 -0.04 5.26
CA ARG A 486 31.40 0.70 4.43
C ARG A 486 30.42 -0.15 3.60
N ARG A 487 30.44 -1.49 3.70
CA ARG A 487 29.43 -2.33 3.05
C ARG A 487 28.06 -2.00 3.62
N LYS A 488 27.10 -1.68 2.75
CA LYS A 488 25.70 -1.42 3.12
C LYS A 488 25.00 -2.77 3.39
N ILE A 489 24.15 -2.79 4.43
CA ILE A 489 23.34 -3.95 4.80
C ILE A 489 21.86 -3.68 4.48
N GLY A 490 21.43 -2.42 4.63
CA GLY A 490 20.06 -2.01 4.41
C GLY A 490 19.78 -0.62 4.96
N THR A 491 18.49 -0.34 5.23
CA THR A 491 18.02 0.93 5.76
C THR A 491 17.11 0.70 6.97
N ILE A 492 17.09 1.67 7.89
CA ILE A 492 16.29 1.62 9.11
C ILE A 492 15.78 3.02 9.44
N GLU A 493 14.66 3.11 10.14
CA GLU A 493 14.10 4.39 10.56
C GLU A 493 14.98 5.09 11.62
N GLU A 494 15.13 6.40 11.49
CA GLU A 494 15.93 7.23 12.40
C GLU A 494 15.48 7.09 13.85
N TYR A 495 14.16 7.00 14.08
CA TYR A 495 13.56 6.84 15.40
C TYR A 495 14.11 5.65 16.20
N PHE A 496 14.37 4.52 15.55
CA PHE A 496 14.95 3.35 16.20
C PHE A 496 16.41 3.59 16.57
N ILE A 497 17.20 4.09 15.61
CA ILE A 497 18.65 4.31 15.80
C ILE A 497 18.93 5.41 16.83
N SER A 498 18.09 6.45 16.91
CA SER A 498 18.27 7.55 17.89
C SER A 498 18.18 7.10 19.34
N ARG A 499 17.60 5.93 19.62
CA ARG A 499 17.47 5.35 20.96
C ARG A 499 18.61 4.40 21.34
N LEU A 500 19.42 3.98 20.35
CA LEU A 500 20.52 3.05 20.60
C LEU A 500 21.73 3.78 21.18
N LYS A 501 22.36 3.14 22.16
CA LYS A 501 23.64 3.52 22.71
C LYS A 501 24.75 2.69 22.07
N ARG A 502 25.96 3.23 22.03
CA ARG A 502 27.14 2.50 21.59
C ARG A 502 27.30 1.19 22.36
N GLY A 503 27.38 0.06 21.66
CA GLY A 503 27.47 -1.27 22.24
C GLY A 503 26.13 -2.01 22.29
N ASP A 504 25.00 -1.35 22.03
CA ASP A 504 23.69 -2.02 21.97
C ASP A 504 23.66 -3.01 20.80
N VAL A 505 23.06 -4.18 21.06
CA VAL A 505 22.95 -5.27 20.09
C VAL A 505 21.51 -5.41 19.64
N PHE A 506 21.31 -5.49 18.32
CA PHE A 506 19.99 -5.67 17.71
C PHE A 506 20.04 -6.64 16.53
N VAL A 507 18.88 -7.18 16.15
CA VAL A 507 18.71 -8.08 14.98
C VAL A 507 18.32 -7.26 13.77
N PHE A 508 19.00 -7.39 12.64
CA PHE A 508 18.61 -6.77 11.38
C PHE A 508 19.07 -7.63 10.19
N SER A 509 18.17 -7.87 9.25
CA SER A 509 18.43 -8.74 8.07
C SER A 509 18.93 -10.12 8.49
N GLY A 510 18.32 -10.68 9.56
CA GLY A 510 18.69 -11.96 10.12
C GLY A 510 20.08 -12.03 10.76
N ARG A 511 20.71 -10.88 11.06
CA ARG A 511 22.07 -10.79 11.60
C ARG A 511 22.07 -10.08 12.95
N MET A 512 22.88 -10.56 13.88
CA MET A 512 23.14 -9.88 15.16
C MET A 512 24.17 -8.77 14.94
N LEU A 513 23.79 -7.52 15.18
CA LEU A 513 24.61 -6.33 14.92
C LEU A 513 24.80 -5.52 16.21
N GLU A 514 26.03 -5.10 16.51
CA GLU A 514 26.35 -4.17 17.57
C GLU A 514 26.48 -2.76 17.00
N PHE A 515 25.72 -1.81 17.55
CA PHE A 515 25.75 -0.41 17.16
C PHE A 515 27.05 0.27 17.66
N LEU A 516 27.74 0.94 16.77
CA LEU A 516 29.00 1.62 17.08
C LEU A 516 28.83 3.14 17.14
N ARG A 517 28.25 3.74 16.10
CA ARG A 517 28.04 5.19 15.99
C ARG A 517 27.11 5.54 14.84
N LEU A 518 26.50 6.72 14.93
CA LEU A 518 25.79 7.36 13.83
C LEU A 518 26.69 8.45 13.23
N HIS A 519 26.83 8.49 11.90
CA HIS A 519 27.58 9.51 11.18
C HIS A 519 27.02 9.65 9.75
N ASP A 520 26.75 10.86 9.31
CA ASP A 520 26.23 11.19 7.96
C ASP A 520 25.09 10.28 7.49
N MET A 521 23.98 10.23 8.24
CA MET A 521 22.83 9.38 7.94
C MET A 521 23.18 7.89 7.76
N SER A 522 24.27 7.45 8.37
CA SER A 522 24.71 6.06 8.36
C SER A 522 24.98 5.57 9.79
N ALA A 523 24.31 4.48 10.17
CA ALA A 523 24.57 3.74 11.39
C ALA A 523 25.66 2.71 11.12
N TYR A 524 26.82 2.90 11.75
CA TYR A 524 27.93 1.96 11.64
C TYR A 524 27.79 0.85 12.67
N VAL A 525 27.90 -0.38 12.19
CA VAL A 525 27.71 -1.58 12.99
C VAL A 525 28.84 -2.60 12.77
N LYS A 526 28.96 -3.53 13.71
CA LYS A 526 29.80 -4.73 13.53
C LYS A 526 28.98 -5.99 13.89
N PRO A 527 29.36 -7.20 13.43
CA PRO A 527 28.77 -8.44 13.89
C PRO A 527 28.89 -8.56 15.42
N ALA A 528 27.81 -8.91 16.09
CA ALA A 528 27.78 -9.12 17.53
C ALA A 528 27.93 -10.60 17.87
N ARG A 529 28.69 -10.90 18.94
CA ARG A 529 28.82 -12.25 19.50
C ARG A 529 27.74 -12.56 20.57
N LYS A 530 27.11 -11.51 21.10
CA LYS A 530 26.05 -11.62 22.12
C LYS A 530 24.71 -11.78 21.45
N SER A 531 23.89 -12.68 21.98
CA SER A 531 22.47 -12.79 21.56
C SER A 531 21.68 -11.57 22.03
N SER A 532 20.76 -11.09 21.17
CA SER A 532 19.81 -10.04 21.48
C SER A 532 18.45 -10.41 20.91
N LYS A 533 17.40 -10.07 21.66
CA LYS A 533 16.00 -10.18 21.21
C LYS A 533 15.44 -8.84 20.71
N VAL A 534 16.29 -7.80 20.65
CA VAL A 534 15.88 -6.47 20.21
C VAL A 534 15.80 -6.46 18.69
N VAL A 535 14.60 -6.32 18.17
CA VAL A 535 14.32 -6.18 16.74
C VAL A 535 13.90 -4.73 16.50
N PRO A 536 14.34 -4.08 15.40
CA PRO A 536 13.91 -2.74 15.08
C PRO A 536 12.38 -2.61 15.05
N ALA A 537 11.87 -1.52 15.60
CA ALA A 537 10.50 -1.10 15.40
C ALA A 537 10.44 -0.16 14.20
N TRP A 538 9.57 -0.47 13.26
CA TRP A 538 9.22 0.42 12.15
C TRP A 538 7.86 1.04 12.45
N ILE A 539 7.77 2.37 12.36
CA ILE A 539 6.55 3.16 12.65
C ILE A 539 5.55 3.05 11.50
N GLY A 540 5.85 2.55 10.38
CA GLY A 540 4.94 2.35 9.26
C GLY A 540 4.56 0.89 9.11
N GLY A 541 3.28 0.53 9.28
CA GLY A 541 2.87 -0.83 8.95
C GLY A 541 1.67 -1.41 9.69
N ARG A 542 0.91 -0.61 10.40
CA ARG A 542 -0.41 -1.06 10.90
C ARG A 542 -1.42 -0.84 9.78
N ILE A 543 -1.68 -1.88 9.00
CA ILE A 543 -2.68 -1.85 7.93
C ILE A 543 -4.02 -2.16 8.58
N PRO A 544 -5.03 -1.26 8.47
CA PRO A 544 -6.37 -1.52 8.99
C PRO A 544 -7.09 -2.56 8.15
N ILE A 545 -8.13 -3.17 8.71
CA ILE A 545 -9.07 -3.95 7.91
C ILE A 545 -9.84 -3.03 6.94
N THR A 546 -10.13 -3.55 5.75
CA THR A 546 -10.88 -2.80 4.73
C THR A 546 -12.37 -2.71 5.09
N ASP A 547 -13.08 -1.75 4.49
CA ASP A 547 -14.54 -1.59 4.68
C ASP A 547 -15.30 -2.88 4.34
N LEU A 548 -14.95 -3.52 3.21
CA LEU A 548 -15.52 -4.80 2.79
C LEU A 548 -15.33 -5.90 3.85
N LEU A 549 -14.13 -6.00 4.42
CA LEU A 549 -13.84 -7.01 5.44
C LEU A 549 -14.51 -6.67 6.78
N SER A 550 -14.60 -5.39 7.14
CA SER A 550 -15.33 -4.92 8.34
C SER A 550 -16.81 -5.31 8.27
N GLU A 551 -17.46 -5.03 7.14
CA GLU A 551 -18.86 -5.39 6.92
C GLU A 551 -19.06 -6.92 6.98
N ALA A 552 -18.20 -7.68 6.32
CA ALA A 552 -18.27 -9.15 6.35
C ALA A 552 -18.05 -9.71 7.76
N LEU A 553 -17.16 -9.08 8.55
CA LEU A 553 -16.92 -9.48 9.94
C LEU A 553 -18.14 -9.22 10.83
N ARG A 554 -18.81 -8.05 10.69
CA ARG A 554 -20.06 -7.78 11.42
C ARG A 554 -21.15 -8.79 11.08
N ARG A 555 -21.32 -9.15 9.80
CA ARG A 555 -22.24 -10.21 9.38
C ARG A 555 -21.87 -11.58 9.97
N GLN A 556 -20.58 -11.88 10.09
CA GLN A 556 -20.10 -13.14 10.67
C GLN A 556 -20.42 -13.21 12.16
N LEU A 557 -20.23 -12.12 12.92
CA LEU A 557 -20.59 -12.04 14.33
C LEU A 557 -22.11 -12.11 14.56
N ASN A 558 -22.91 -11.50 13.65
CA ASN A 558 -24.36 -11.57 13.70
C ASN A 558 -24.89 -13.02 13.63
N HIS A 559 -24.29 -13.90 12.84
CA HIS A 559 -24.64 -15.33 12.83
C HIS A 559 -24.35 -15.99 14.19
N SER A 560 -23.26 -15.62 14.87
CA SER A 560 -22.95 -16.11 16.21
C SER A 560 -23.93 -15.57 17.26
N HIS A 561 -24.39 -14.31 17.13
CA HIS A 561 -25.45 -13.73 17.96
C HIS A 561 -26.76 -14.51 17.84
N SER A 562 -27.15 -14.87 16.61
CA SER A 562 -28.38 -15.60 16.33
C SER A 562 -28.38 -17.05 16.84
N GLY A 563 -27.26 -17.53 17.40
CA GLY A 563 -27.10 -18.90 17.89
C GLY A 563 -27.00 -19.94 16.75
N ASP A 564 -26.70 -19.50 15.54
CA ASP A 564 -26.45 -20.38 14.40
C ASP A 564 -25.25 -21.29 14.69
N LYS A 565 -25.38 -22.58 14.37
CA LYS A 565 -24.24 -23.50 14.54
C LYS A 565 -23.08 -23.08 13.64
N PRO A 566 -21.85 -23.05 14.20
CA PRO A 566 -20.65 -22.72 13.41
C PRO A 566 -20.53 -23.61 12.18
N VAL A 567 -20.45 -22.99 10.99
CA VAL A 567 -20.43 -23.71 9.71
C VAL A 567 -19.02 -24.18 9.36
N ASP A 568 -18.03 -23.36 9.68
CA ASP A 568 -16.63 -23.63 9.33
C ASP A 568 -15.76 -23.97 10.56
N THR A 569 -14.54 -24.44 10.28
CA THR A 569 -13.59 -24.87 11.33
C THR A 569 -13.17 -23.71 12.20
N GLU A 570 -12.96 -22.52 11.63
CA GLU A 570 -12.49 -21.33 12.32
C GLU A 570 -13.49 -20.87 13.37
N MET A 571 -14.76 -20.80 12.98
CA MET A 571 -15.83 -20.41 13.91
C MET A 571 -16.07 -21.46 15.00
N LYS A 572 -15.88 -22.77 14.71
CA LYS A 572 -15.92 -23.83 15.74
C LYS A 572 -14.83 -23.67 16.79
N ILE A 573 -13.62 -23.27 16.36
CA ILE A 573 -12.49 -23.03 17.26
C ILE A 573 -12.72 -21.75 18.08
N LEU A 574 -13.32 -20.73 17.46
CA LEU A 574 -13.62 -19.45 18.13
C LEU A 574 -14.82 -19.56 19.09
N ASP A 575 -15.70 -20.53 18.90
CA ASP A 575 -16.96 -20.66 19.66
C ASP A 575 -16.80 -20.59 21.19
N PRO A 576 -15.84 -21.26 21.86
CA PRO A 576 -15.64 -21.14 23.31
C PRO A 576 -15.33 -19.71 23.74
N VAL A 577 -14.61 -18.94 22.90
CA VAL A 577 -14.29 -17.53 23.16
C VAL A 577 -15.56 -16.68 23.05
N LEU A 578 -16.36 -16.92 22.01
CA LEU A 578 -17.64 -16.23 21.80
C LEU A 578 -18.66 -16.59 22.88
N GLN A 579 -18.73 -17.84 23.33
CA GLN A 579 -19.57 -18.23 24.44
C GLN A 579 -19.14 -17.54 25.75
N THR A 580 -17.84 -17.35 25.96
CA THR A 580 -17.33 -16.57 27.11
C THR A 580 -17.73 -15.10 27.00
N GLN A 581 -17.65 -14.53 25.81
CA GLN A 581 -18.12 -13.16 25.51
C GLN A 581 -19.63 -13.04 25.82
N GLN A 582 -20.43 -13.98 25.33
CA GLN A 582 -21.87 -14.00 25.53
C GLN A 582 -22.25 -14.15 27.02
N ARG A 583 -21.49 -14.92 27.78
CA ARG A 583 -21.71 -15.12 29.23
C ARG A 583 -21.33 -13.91 30.06
N LEU A 584 -20.25 -13.20 29.72
CA LEU A 584 -19.77 -12.03 30.46
C LEU A 584 -20.49 -10.74 30.04
N SER A 585 -20.92 -10.67 28.82
CA SER A 585 -21.53 -9.49 28.21
C SER A 585 -22.54 -9.90 27.12
N MET A 586 -22.17 -9.72 25.84
CA MET A 586 -22.90 -10.25 24.69
C MET A 586 -22.04 -10.20 23.43
N ILE A 587 -22.50 -10.89 22.38
CA ILE A 587 -22.02 -10.73 21.00
C ILE A 587 -23.00 -9.77 20.32
N PRO A 588 -22.56 -8.61 19.77
CA PRO A 588 -23.48 -7.67 19.14
C PRO A 588 -24.03 -8.22 17.82
N ALA A 589 -25.31 -7.97 17.57
CA ALA A 589 -25.91 -8.14 16.24
C ALA A 589 -25.44 -7.05 15.26
N GLU A 590 -25.75 -7.21 13.97
CA GLU A 590 -25.34 -6.25 12.94
C GLU A 590 -25.94 -4.85 13.13
N ASN A 591 -27.15 -4.78 13.73
CA ASN A 591 -27.87 -3.53 14.06
C ASN A 591 -27.63 -3.05 15.51
N GLU A 592 -26.62 -3.58 16.21
CA GLU A 592 -26.29 -3.21 17.59
C GLU A 592 -24.88 -2.64 17.70
N LEU A 593 -24.71 -1.66 18.61
CA LEU A 593 -23.43 -1.16 19.05
C LEU A 593 -23.19 -1.59 20.50
N LEU A 594 -22.26 -2.48 20.70
CA LEU A 594 -21.86 -2.90 22.04
C LEU A 594 -20.90 -1.89 22.66
N ILE A 595 -21.28 -1.43 23.86
CA ILE A 595 -20.45 -0.60 24.76
C ILE A 595 -20.30 -1.36 26.07
N GLU A 596 -19.05 -1.55 26.51
CA GLU A 596 -18.75 -2.22 27.77
C GLU A 596 -18.02 -1.26 28.70
N GLN A 597 -18.47 -1.16 29.95
CA GLN A 597 -17.80 -0.39 30.99
C GLN A 597 -17.21 -1.32 32.03
N VAL A 598 -15.93 -1.18 32.30
CA VAL A 598 -15.22 -1.98 33.31
C VAL A 598 -14.46 -1.05 34.26
N ILE A 599 -14.54 -1.32 35.56
CA ILE A 599 -13.78 -0.59 36.59
C ILE A 599 -12.55 -1.45 36.96
N SER A 600 -11.40 -0.83 37.00
CA SER A 600 -10.14 -1.44 37.43
C SER A 600 -9.38 -0.53 38.40
N ARG A 601 -8.22 -0.99 38.85
CA ARG A 601 -7.29 -0.13 39.64
C ARG A 601 -6.69 1.03 38.83
N GLU A 602 -6.71 0.95 37.50
CA GLU A 602 -6.18 1.99 36.62
C GLU A 602 -7.21 3.09 36.36
N GLY A 603 -8.50 2.81 36.55
CA GLY A 603 -9.60 3.74 36.31
C GLY A 603 -10.84 3.05 35.77
N ARG A 604 -11.69 3.83 35.16
CA ARG A 604 -12.91 3.41 34.49
C ARG A 604 -12.64 3.29 32.99
N HIS A 605 -12.85 2.11 32.44
CA HIS A 605 -12.66 1.77 31.03
C HIS A 605 -13.99 1.79 30.31
N LEU A 606 -14.05 2.51 29.21
CA LEU A 606 -15.15 2.45 28.25
C LEU A 606 -14.63 1.79 26.96
N PHE A 607 -15.15 0.59 26.67
CA PHE A 607 -14.84 -0.13 25.42
C PHE A 607 -16.02 0.00 24.46
N VAL A 608 -15.74 0.36 23.22
CA VAL A 608 -16.75 0.53 22.15
C VAL A 608 -16.34 -0.33 20.97
N PHE A 609 -17.28 -1.12 20.42
CA PHE A 609 -17.00 -2.12 19.39
C PHE A 609 -17.78 -1.85 18.08
N PRO A 610 -17.39 -0.88 17.25
CA PRO A 610 -18.02 -0.61 15.97
C PRO A 610 -17.61 -1.57 14.85
N PHE A 611 -16.48 -2.26 14.98
CA PHE A 611 -15.86 -3.15 13.96
C PHE A 611 -15.63 -2.46 12.61
N GLU A 612 -15.09 -1.24 12.62
CA GLU A 612 -14.87 -0.41 11.43
C GLU A 612 -13.41 -0.29 11.00
N GLY A 613 -12.49 -0.90 11.76
CA GLY A 613 -11.05 -0.80 11.50
C GLY A 613 -10.38 0.35 12.23
N ARG A 614 -9.07 0.18 12.42
CA ARG A 614 -8.25 1.01 13.30
C ARG A 614 -8.34 2.53 13.01
N PHE A 615 -8.24 2.96 11.74
CA PHE A 615 -8.21 4.39 11.43
C PHE A 615 -9.53 5.09 11.74
N VAL A 616 -10.64 4.42 11.44
CA VAL A 616 -11.98 4.91 11.84
C VAL A 616 -12.08 4.97 13.36
N HIS A 617 -11.59 3.94 14.07
CA HIS A 617 -11.61 3.92 15.54
C HIS A 617 -10.69 4.99 16.15
N GLU A 618 -9.56 5.34 15.53
CA GLU A 618 -8.72 6.47 15.95
C GLU A 618 -9.47 7.79 15.85
N GLY A 619 -10.19 8.01 14.74
CA GLY A 619 -11.06 9.18 14.56
C GLY A 619 -12.22 9.23 15.55
N LEU A 620 -12.93 8.10 15.73
CA LEU A 620 -14.02 7.98 16.70
C LEU A 620 -13.55 8.24 18.14
N ALA A 621 -12.45 7.61 18.55
CA ALA A 621 -11.90 7.75 19.89
C ALA A 621 -11.46 9.19 20.18
N ALA A 622 -10.85 9.87 19.23
CA ALA A 622 -10.47 11.27 19.35
C ALA A 622 -11.70 12.18 19.49
N LEU A 623 -12.70 12.00 18.59
CA LEU A 623 -13.95 12.74 18.60
C LEU A 623 -14.71 12.56 19.92
N TRP A 624 -14.90 11.32 20.37
CA TRP A 624 -15.59 11.02 21.62
C TRP A 624 -14.83 11.57 22.82
N SER A 625 -13.51 11.43 22.87
CA SER A 625 -12.68 12.01 23.94
C SER A 625 -12.85 13.51 24.02
N MET A 626 -12.84 14.22 22.88
CA MET A 626 -13.05 15.68 22.85
C MET A 626 -14.43 16.07 23.36
N ARG A 627 -15.50 15.41 22.89
CA ARG A 627 -16.89 15.69 23.32
C ARG A 627 -17.10 15.40 24.80
N PHE A 628 -16.52 14.32 25.33
CA PHE A 628 -16.54 14.02 26.77
C PHE A 628 -15.79 15.09 27.58
N VAL A 629 -14.62 15.57 27.10
CA VAL A 629 -13.87 16.66 27.76
C VAL A 629 -14.64 17.96 27.76
N GLN A 630 -15.36 18.29 26.69
CA GLN A 630 -16.20 19.50 26.60
C GLN A 630 -17.34 19.48 27.62
N ARG A 631 -17.87 18.30 27.92
CA ARG A 631 -18.91 18.12 28.92
C ARG A 631 -18.36 18.13 30.34
N GLU A 632 -17.36 17.30 30.59
CA GLU A 632 -16.69 17.21 31.89
C GLU A 632 -15.17 17.08 31.69
N PRO A 633 -14.42 18.10 32.10
CA PRO A 633 -12.97 18.13 31.91
C PRO A 633 -12.28 16.93 32.56
N SER A 634 -11.58 16.12 31.76
CA SER A 634 -10.84 14.96 32.21
C SER A 634 -9.73 14.61 31.23
N THR A 635 -8.83 13.72 31.62
CA THR A 635 -7.77 13.19 30.75
C THR A 635 -8.06 11.74 30.41
N PHE A 636 -8.11 11.44 29.13
CA PHE A 636 -8.34 10.09 28.63
C PHE A 636 -7.04 9.47 28.12
N SER A 637 -6.83 8.18 28.45
CA SER A 637 -5.89 7.34 27.73
C SER A 637 -6.65 6.53 26.70
N VAL A 638 -6.20 6.58 25.45
CA VAL A 638 -6.86 5.94 24.30
C VAL A 638 -6.09 4.71 23.86
N SER A 639 -6.81 3.63 23.55
CA SER A 639 -6.28 2.43 22.86
C SER A 639 -7.22 2.04 21.74
N VAL A 640 -6.67 1.64 20.58
CA VAL A 640 -7.47 1.28 19.41
C VAL A 640 -6.93 0.04 18.72
N ASN A 641 -7.84 -0.75 18.15
CA ASN A 641 -7.51 -1.85 17.24
C ASN A 641 -8.52 -1.93 16.09
N ASP A 642 -8.50 -2.98 15.29
CA ASP A 642 -9.42 -3.11 14.15
C ASP A 642 -10.87 -3.41 14.54
N TYR A 643 -11.14 -3.75 15.81
CA TYR A 643 -12.46 -4.19 16.27
C TYR A 643 -13.18 -3.15 17.13
N GLY A 644 -12.43 -2.26 17.79
CA GLY A 644 -12.98 -1.24 18.67
C GLY A 644 -11.93 -0.30 19.23
N PHE A 645 -12.35 0.51 20.20
CA PHE A 645 -11.49 1.43 20.95
C PHE A 645 -11.82 1.43 22.44
N GLU A 646 -10.86 1.87 23.23
CA GLU A 646 -10.93 2.05 24.69
C GLU A 646 -10.70 3.52 25.01
N LEU A 647 -11.54 4.08 25.88
CA LEU A 647 -11.29 5.31 26.61
C LEU A 647 -11.13 4.99 28.09
N LEU A 648 -9.96 5.29 28.67
CA LEU A 648 -9.69 5.13 30.09
C LEU A 648 -9.71 6.49 30.76
N ALA A 649 -10.56 6.63 31.77
CA ALA A 649 -10.76 7.83 32.59
C ALA A 649 -10.55 7.55 34.09
N PRO A 650 -10.54 8.55 34.98
CA PRO A 650 -10.65 8.38 36.42
C PRO A 650 -11.87 7.52 36.80
N VAL A 651 -11.79 6.87 37.97
CA VAL A 651 -12.80 5.86 38.39
C VAL A 651 -14.23 6.43 38.49
N ASP A 652 -14.35 7.70 38.81
CA ASP A 652 -15.61 8.43 39.03
C ASP A 652 -16.17 9.08 37.79
N TYR A 653 -15.49 9.02 36.64
CA TYR A 653 -15.96 9.68 35.41
C TYR A 653 -17.29 9.09 34.91
N PRO A 654 -18.33 9.93 34.64
CA PRO A 654 -19.70 9.46 34.34
C PRO A 654 -19.92 9.25 32.84
N PHE A 655 -19.34 8.24 32.23
CA PHE A 655 -19.50 7.97 30.78
C PHE A 655 -20.95 7.76 30.31
N GLU A 656 -21.82 7.28 31.20
CA GLU A 656 -23.24 7.03 30.87
C GLU A 656 -23.99 8.33 30.60
N GLU A 657 -23.58 9.41 31.29
CA GLU A 657 -24.22 10.71 31.13
C GLU A 657 -23.75 11.39 29.83
N GLY A 658 -24.67 11.75 28.95
CA GLY A 658 -24.36 12.45 27.69
C GLY A 658 -23.86 11.59 26.55
N LEU A 659 -24.01 10.26 26.64
CA LEU A 659 -23.61 9.35 25.56
C LEU A 659 -24.31 9.70 24.24
N ASP A 660 -25.62 10.07 24.29
CA ASP A 660 -26.39 10.46 23.11
C ASP A 660 -25.80 11.70 22.43
N GLU A 661 -25.36 12.70 23.24
CA GLU A 661 -24.71 13.90 22.74
C GLU A 661 -23.32 13.58 22.11
N VAL A 662 -22.57 12.68 22.75
CA VAL A 662 -21.26 12.24 22.24
C VAL A 662 -21.39 11.46 20.94
N MET A 663 -22.47 10.69 20.79
CA MET A 663 -22.78 9.93 19.58
C MET A 663 -23.46 10.78 18.49
N ALA A 664 -24.04 11.92 18.82
CA ALA A 664 -24.70 12.77 17.84
C ALA A 664 -23.70 13.16 16.74
N ALA A 665 -24.08 12.97 15.48
CA ALA A 665 -23.28 13.40 14.36
C ALA A 665 -24.03 14.52 13.63
N ASP A 666 -23.42 15.70 13.58
CA ASP A 666 -23.76 16.68 12.56
C ASP A 666 -22.72 16.50 11.41
N PRO A 667 -23.16 16.07 10.22
CA PRO A 667 -22.25 15.86 9.09
C PRO A 667 -21.49 17.13 8.69
N GLU A 668 -22.07 18.32 8.89
CA GLU A 668 -21.46 19.61 8.53
C GLU A 668 -20.35 20.01 9.51
N GLU A 669 -20.51 19.70 10.79
CA GLU A 669 -19.53 20.00 11.83
C GLU A 669 -18.47 18.90 12.01
N LEU A 670 -18.72 17.68 11.53
CA LEU A 670 -17.91 16.52 11.79
C LEU A 670 -16.44 16.71 11.41
N GLU A 671 -16.19 17.24 10.21
CA GLU A 671 -14.81 17.42 9.72
C GLU A 671 -14.05 18.45 10.56
N ALA A 672 -14.73 19.53 10.97
CA ALA A 672 -14.13 20.55 11.85
C ALA A 672 -13.84 19.96 13.24
N GLN A 673 -14.80 19.23 13.83
CA GLN A 673 -14.63 18.60 15.14
C GLN A 673 -13.54 17.52 15.15
N VAL A 674 -13.47 16.67 14.10
CA VAL A 674 -12.38 15.67 13.97
C VAL A 674 -11.06 16.38 13.78
N ALA A 675 -11.00 17.44 12.99
CA ALA A 675 -9.80 18.24 12.78
C ALA A 675 -9.23 18.80 14.09
N ASP A 676 -10.12 19.32 14.95
CA ASP A 676 -9.73 19.83 16.26
C ASP A 676 -9.31 18.70 17.22
N ALA A 677 -10.03 17.58 17.20
CA ALA A 677 -9.78 16.44 18.10
C ALA A 677 -8.42 15.76 17.86
N VAL A 678 -7.94 15.71 16.61
CA VAL A 678 -6.69 14.98 16.24
C VAL A 678 -5.47 15.89 16.07
N ASN A 679 -5.53 17.17 16.45
CA ASN A 679 -4.48 18.15 16.16
C ASN A 679 -4.11 18.16 14.67
N LEU A 680 -5.10 18.44 13.84
CA LEU A 680 -4.97 18.40 12.38
C LEU A 680 -3.81 19.27 11.87
N SER A 681 -3.49 20.38 12.54
CA SER A 681 -2.37 21.27 12.17
C SER A 681 -1.03 20.52 12.15
N GLU A 682 -0.72 19.72 13.18
CA GLU A 682 0.53 18.95 13.23
C GLU A 682 0.57 17.84 12.16
N LEU A 683 -0.54 17.13 11.97
CA LEU A 683 -0.66 16.10 10.95
C LEU A 683 -0.54 16.70 9.54
N THR A 684 -1.19 17.84 9.30
CA THR A 684 -1.09 18.59 8.03
C THR A 684 0.33 19.05 7.76
N GLN A 685 1.03 19.61 8.77
CA GLN A 685 2.43 19.99 8.63
C GLN A 685 3.34 18.81 8.24
N ARG A 686 3.12 17.64 8.85
CA ARG A 686 3.84 16.40 8.46
C ARG A 686 3.51 15.97 7.04
N ARG A 687 2.23 16.00 6.66
CA ARG A 687 1.78 15.63 5.32
C ARG A 687 2.27 16.61 4.26
N PHE A 688 2.26 17.90 4.56
CA PHE A 688 2.74 18.97 3.70
C PHE A 688 4.18 18.76 3.26
N ARG A 689 5.03 18.12 4.07
CA ARG A 689 6.40 17.75 3.67
C ARG A 689 6.41 16.92 2.39
N GLY A 690 5.55 15.91 2.31
CA GLY A 690 5.43 15.08 1.12
C GLY A 690 4.90 15.86 -0.08
N VAL A 691 3.86 16.66 0.13
CA VAL A 691 3.25 17.52 -0.89
C VAL A 691 4.28 18.51 -1.44
N ALA A 692 5.02 19.22 -0.58
CA ALA A 692 6.04 20.18 -0.97
C ALA A 692 7.21 19.54 -1.76
N GLN A 693 7.57 18.30 -1.42
CA GLN A 693 8.59 17.56 -2.15
C GLN A 693 8.12 17.14 -3.55
N VAL A 694 6.91 16.61 -3.68
CA VAL A 694 6.33 16.22 -4.99
C VAL A 694 6.13 17.45 -5.89
N ALA A 695 5.61 18.56 -5.34
CA ALA A 695 5.48 19.83 -6.03
C ALA A 695 6.84 20.48 -6.40
N GLY A 696 7.95 19.91 -5.88
CA GLY A 696 9.31 20.40 -6.12
C GLY A 696 9.62 21.74 -5.45
N LEU A 697 8.92 22.07 -4.35
CA LEU A 697 9.24 23.24 -3.53
C LEU A 697 10.45 22.99 -2.62
N VAL A 698 10.69 21.74 -2.26
CA VAL A 698 11.82 21.34 -1.42
C VAL A 698 12.66 20.31 -2.16
N PHE A 699 13.93 20.67 -2.38
CA PHE A 699 14.90 19.80 -3.05
C PHE A 699 15.63 18.92 -2.04
N GLN A 700 15.62 17.61 -2.28
CA GLN A 700 16.21 16.59 -1.37
C GLN A 700 17.74 16.54 -1.37
N GLY A 701 18.41 17.28 -2.28
CA GLY A 701 19.87 17.23 -2.45
C GLY A 701 20.31 16.39 -3.66
N TYR A 702 21.59 16.46 -3.97
CA TYR A 702 22.19 15.74 -5.10
C TYR A 702 22.48 14.27 -4.74
N PRO A 703 22.55 13.35 -5.72
CA PRO A 703 23.04 12.00 -5.48
C PRO A 703 24.43 12.04 -4.83
N GLY A 704 24.58 11.45 -3.65
CA GLY A 704 25.81 11.48 -2.87
C GLY A 704 25.94 12.63 -1.84
N SER A 705 25.05 13.64 -1.92
CA SER A 705 24.98 14.76 -0.98
C SER A 705 23.52 15.15 -0.71
N ARG A 706 22.76 14.21 -0.15
CA ARG A 706 21.35 14.45 0.23
C ARG A 706 21.30 15.31 1.49
N LYS A 707 20.30 16.20 1.55
CA LYS A 707 19.98 16.93 2.76
C LYS A 707 19.57 15.97 3.86
N THR A 708 19.92 16.30 5.10
CA THR A 708 19.47 15.54 6.28
C THR A 708 17.96 15.74 6.48
N GLU A 709 17.31 14.81 7.17
CA GLU A 709 15.89 14.93 7.48
C GLU A 709 15.60 16.22 8.26
N LYS A 710 16.43 16.55 9.23
CA LYS A 710 16.31 17.80 10.00
C LYS A 710 16.33 19.03 9.10
N GLN A 711 17.20 19.07 8.07
CA GLN A 711 17.24 20.16 7.10
C GLN A 711 15.99 20.21 6.22
N LEU A 712 15.50 19.05 5.79
CA LEU A 712 14.26 18.96 5.02
C LEU A 712 13.06 19.37 5.86
N GLN A 713 12.98 18.90 7.10
CA GLN A 713 11.92 19.25 8.04
C GLN A 713 11.92 20.75 8.34
N MET A 714 13.08 21.35 8.63
CA MET A 714 13.18 22.79 8.85
C MET A 714 12.72 23.59 7.63
N SER A 715 13.14 23.19 6.42
CA SER A 715 12.75 23.88 5.18
C SER A 715 11.23 23.76 4.93
N THR A 716 10.63 22.60 5.18
CA THR A 716 9.19 22.38 4.98
C THR A 716 8.34 23.04 6.06
N SER A 717 8.78 23.02 7.32
CA SER A 717 8.08 23.72 8.41
C SER A 717 8.08 25.24 8.21
N LEU A 718 9.20 25.80 7.69
CA LEU A 718 9.27 27.22 7.37
C LEU A 718 8.28 27.57 6.23
N LEU A 719 8.26 26.77 5.16
CA LEU A 719 7.32 26.99 4.04
C LEU A 719 5.86 26.85 4.48
N HIS A 720 5.56 25.85 5.31
CA HIS A 720 4.23 25.66 5.87
C HIS A 720 3.79 26.88 6.66
N GLY A 721 4.62 27.35 7.61
CA GLY A 721 4.31 28.54 8.41
C GLY A 721 4.14 29.79 7.57
N VAL A 722 4.97 29.98 6.54
CA VAL A 722 4.84 31.13 5.62
C VAL A 722 3.52 31.07 4.84
N PHE A 723 3.11 29.90 4.35
CA PHE A 723 1.85 29.79 3.64
C PHE A 723 0.66 29.91 4.59
N GLU A 724 0.71 29.33 5.77
CA GLU A 724 -0.34 29.43 6.79
C GLU A 724 -0.58 30.89 7.22
N GLU A 725 0.49 31.69 7.38
CA GLU A 725 0.41 33.09 7.80
C GLU A 725 0.01 34.04 6.65
N PHE A 726 0.58 33.86 5.44
CA PHE A 726 0.44 34.82 4.36
C PHE A 726 -0.43 34.39 3.18
N GLU A 727 -0.68 33.07 3.03
CA GLU A 727 -1.50 32.48 1.96
C GLU A 727 -2.32 31.28 2.49
N PRO A 728 -3.24 31.46 3.47
CA PRO A 728 -3.96 30.36 4.12
C PRO A 728 -4.82 29.53 3.15
N GLU A 729 -5.20 30.11 2.01
CA GLU A 729 -5.95 29.44 0.94
C GLU A 729 -5.04 28.79 -0.12
N HIS A 730 -3.75 28.59 0.20
CA HIS A 730 -2.81 27.99 -0.71
C HIS A 730 -3.21 26.53 -1.03
N LEU A 731 -3.42 26.19 -2.31
CA LEU A 731 -3.95 24.88 -2.75
C LEU A 731 -3.14 23.69 -2.22
N LEU A 732 -1.82 23.82 -2.07
CA LEU A 732 -1.00 22.73 -1.51
C LEU A 732 -1.18 22.57 0.01
N LEU A 733 -1.57 23.60 0.75
CA LEU A 733 -1.97 23.47 2.15
C LEU A 733 -3.32 22.77 2.26
N GLN A 734 -4.29 23.18 1.45
CA GLN A 734 -5.60 22.54 1.37
C GLN A 734 -5.43 21.07 1.01
N GLN A 735 -4.67 20.76 -0.04
CA GLN A 735 -4.36 19.38 -0.41
C GLN A 735 -3.74 18.57 0.75
N ALA A 736 -2.78 19.15 1.49
CA ALA A 736 -2.16 18.45 2.62
C ALA A 736 -3.17 18.15 3.73
N ARG A 737 -4.12 19.06 3.97
CA ARG A 737 -5.24 18.89 4.91
C ARG A 737 -6.20 17.81 4.44
N ASP A 738 -6.62 17.86 3.17
CA ASP A 738 -7.52 16.89 2.57
C ASP A 738 -6.92 15.48 2.57
N GLU A 739 -5.62 15.35 2.24
CA GLU A 739 -4.91 14.08 2.30
C GLU A 739 -4.81 13.51 3.72
N VAL A 740 -4.73 14.33 4.77
CA VAL A 740 -4.82 13.86 6.16
C VAL A 740 -6.22 13.35 6.46
N LEU A 741 -7.24 14.13 6.12
CA LEU A 741 -8.64 13.76 6.37
C LEU A 741 -9.05 12.51 5.58
N GLU A 742 -8.81 12.48 4.27
CA GLU A 742 -9.30 11.41 3.41
C GLU A 742 -8.50 10.11 3.52
N ILE A 743 -7.14 10.21 3.60
CA ILE A 743 -6.26 9.05 3.51
C ILE A 743 -5.86 8.55 4.89
N GLN A 744 -5.47 9.46 5.80
CA GLN A 744 -4.94 9.06 7.10
C GLN A 744 -6.03 8.80 8.13
N LEU A 745 -7.11 9.60 8.10
CA LEU A 745 -8.25 9.47 9.01
C LEU A 745 -9.43 8.75 8.37
N GLU A 746 -9.36 8.42 7.08
CA GLU A 746 -10.47 7.79 6.33
C GLU A 746 -11.81 8.51 6.58
N ALA A 747 -11.81 9.88 6.55
CA ALA A 747 -12.96 10.70 6.92
C ALA A 747 -14.29 10.30 6.21
N PRO A 748 -14.31 9.94 4.93
CA PRO A 748 -15.53 9.44 4.29
C PRO A 748 -16.07 8.17 4.96
N ARG A 749 -15.18 7.25 5.37
CA ARG A 749 -15.54 6.02 6.07
C ARG A 749 -15.94 6.31 7.51
N LEU A 750 -15.26 7.25 8.17
CA LEU A 750 -15.63 7.73 9.50
C LEU A 750 -17.04 8.33 9.51
N ARG A 751 -17.38 9.17 8.51
CA ARG A 751 -18.73 9.75 8.35
C ARG A 751 -19.78 8.64 8.18
N LYS A 752 -19.57 7.73 7.24
CA LYS A 752 -20.45 6.57 7.02
C LYS A 752 -20.63 5.74 8.30
N SER A 753 -19.55 5.56 9.07
CA SER A 753 -19.59 4.81 10.34
C SER A 753 -20.41 5.53 11.40
N LEU A 754 -20.29 6.86 11.52
CA LEU A 754 -21.09 7.66 12.45
C LEU A 754 -22.58 7.65 12.07
N GLU A 755 -22.92 7.86 10.79
CA GLU A 755 -24.29 7.75 10.29
C GLU A 755 -24.88 6.37 10.59
N ARG A 756 -24.09 5.31 10.40
CA ARG A 756 -24.51 3.95 10.77
C ARG A 756 -24.72 3.82 12.27
N MET A 757 -23.79 4.29 13.10
CA MET A 757 -23.86 4.17 14.56
C MET A 757 -25.08 4.87 15.15
N GLN A 758 -25.53 6.01 14.58
CA GLN A 758 -26.74 6.70 15.01
C GLN A 758 -28.02 5.87 14.83
N ASN A 759 -28.00 4.95 13.86
CA ASN A 759 -29.13 4.06 13.56
C ASN A 759 -29.03 2.69 14.26
N LEU A 760 -28.00 2.47 15.09
CA LEU A 760 -27.82 1.23 15.83
C LEU A 760 -28.50 1.29 17.20
N ASN A 761 -28.96 0.13 17.67
CA ASN A 761 -29.36 -0.04 19.05
C ASN A 761 -28.13 -0.08 19.95
N VAL A 762 -27.97 0.91 20.82
CA VAL A 762 -26.85 0.94 21.78
C VAL A 762 -27.12 -0.04 22.90
N ILE A 763 -26.22 -0.98 23.08
CA ILE A 763 -26.27 -1.97 24.16
C ILE A 763 -25.15 -1.68 25.13
N TRP A 764 -25.51 -1.18 26.31
CA TRP A 764 -24.59 -0.90 27.40
C TRP A 764 -24.50 -2.09 28.36
N LYS A 765 -23.28 -2.54 28.65
CA LYS A 765 -22.98 -3.62 29.58
C LYS A 765 -21.90 -3.24 30.58
N ASN A 766 -22.04 -3.72 31.81
CA ASN A 766 -21.08 -3.54 32.89
C ASN A 766 -20.52 -4.92 33.34
N PRO A 767 -19.69 -5.55 32.48
CA PRO A 767 -19.12 -6.84 32.85
C PRO A 767 -18.16 -6.71 34.07
N PRO A 768 -18.10 -7.72 34.93
CA PRO A 768 -17.30 -7.69 36.18
C PRO A 768 -15.80 -7.68 35.88
N ARG A 769 -15.39 -8.06 34.69
CA ARG A 769 -14.01 -8.11 34.22
C ARG A 769 -13.95 -7.89 32.70
N PRO A 770 -12.77 -7.55 32.14
CA PRO A 770 -12.62 -7.42 30.70
C PRO A 770 -13.07 -8.66 29.94
N THR A 771 -13.85 -8.46 28.91
CA THR A 771 -14.38 -9.50 28.03
C THR A 771 -13.35 -9.93 26.99
N PRO A 772 -13.56 -11.05 26.26
CA PRO A 772 -12.72 -11.43 25.13
C PRO A 772 -12.57 -10.36 24.07
N LEU A 773 -13.59 -9.53 23.80
CA LEU A 773 -13.51 -8.41 22.86
C LEU A 773 -12.69 -7.24 23.43
N ALA A 774 -12.78 -6.94 24.71
CA ALA A 774 -12.04 -5.87 25.38
C ALA A 774 -10.56 -6.20 25.59
N PHE A 775 -10.23 -7.47 25.76
CA PHE A 775 -8.88 -7.93 26.14
C PHE A 775 -7.78 -7.49 25.14
N PRO A 776 -7.94 -7.57 23.80
CA PRO A 776 -6.96 -7.09 22.84
C PRO A 776 -6.64 -5.60 22.97
N LEU A 777 -7.63 -4.75 23.31
CA LEU A 777 -7.45 -3.31 23.53
C LEU A 777 -6.58 -3.02 24.75
N LEU A 778 -6.79 -3.75 25.86
CA LEU A 778 -5.96 -3.66 27.05
C LEU A 778 -4.50 -4.05 26.77
N VAL A 779 -4.29 -5.11 25.98
CA VAL A 779 -2.94 -5.54 25.60
C VAL A 779 -2.26 -4.52 24.71
N GLU A 780 -2.98 -3.92 23.76
CA GLU A 780 -2.45 -2.84 22.92
C GLU A 780 -1.96 -1.67 23.78
N ARG A 781 -2.75 -1.23 24.75
CA ARG A 781 -2.39 -0.16 25.69
C ARG A 781 -1.16 -0.52 26.52
N MET A 782 -1.07 -1.77 27.01
CA MET A 782 0.09 -2.23 27.75
C MET A 782 1.35 -2.33 26.90
N SER A 783 1.23 -2.66 25.62
CA SER A 783 2.37 -2.75 24.71
C SER A 783 3.03 -1.40 24.46
N ALA A 784 2.27 -0.31 24.52
CA ALA A 784 2.76 1.05 24.38
C ALA A 784 3.56 1.57 25.59
N ARG A 785 3.40 0.95 26.76
CA ARG A 785 4.12 1.37 27.99
C ARG A 785 5.50 0.71 28.07
N MET A 786 6.54 1.51 28.25
CA MET A 786 7.89 1.02 28.52
C MET A 786 7.99 0.40 29.93
N THR A 787 8.35 -0.88 30.01
CA THR A 787 8.65 -1.55 31.30
C THR A 787 9.75 -2.58 31.13
N ASN A 788 10.36 -2.99 32.24
CA ASN A 788 11.39 -4.03 32.28
C ASN A 788 10.83 -5.46 32.14
N GLU A 789 9.50 -5.64 32.22
CA GLU A 789 8.84 -6.92 32.02
C GLU A 789 8.54 -7.17 30.55
N THR A 790 8.64 -8.43 30.13
CA THR A 790 8.18 -8.81 28.78
C THR A 790 6.65 -8.68 28.70
N LEU A 791 6.13 -8.39 27.52
CA LEU A 791 4.68 -8.29 27.30
C LEU A 791 3.95 -9.58 27.68
N MET A 792 4.55 -10.76 27.43
CA MET A 792 3.98 -12.06 27.84
C MET A 792 3.87 -12.17 29.35
N GLN A 793 4.88 -11.78 30.12
CA GLN A 793 4.82 -11.79 31.59
C GLN A 793 3.71 -10.87 32.13
N ARG A 794 3.49 -9.72 31.46
CA ARG A 794 2.38 -8.82 31.82
C ARG A 794 1.02 -9.42 31.51
N ILE A 795 0.87 -10.04 30.35
CA ILE A 795 -0.35 -10.74 29.93
C ILE A 795 -0.66 -11.85 30.92
N ASP A 796 0.32 -12.68 31.27
CA ASP A 796 0.14 -13.78 32.23
C ASP A 796 -0.21 -13.27 33.64
N ARG A 797 0.41 -12.17 34.07
CA ARG A 797 0.06 -11.53 35.35
C ARG A 797 -1.38 -11.00 35.33
N MET A 798 -1.78 -10.37 34.24
CA MET A 798 -3.12 -9.83 34.09
C MET A 798 -4.16 -10.95 34.03
N LYS A 799 -3.93 -12.03 33.28
CA LYS A 799 -4.79 -13.24 33.30
C LYS A 799 -5.00 -13.75 34.70
N ARG A 800 -3.93 -13.99 35.47
CA ARG A 800 -3.99 -14.45 36.86
C ARG A 800 -4.72 -13.48 37.79
N GLN A 801 -4.63 -12.16 37.56
CA GLN A 801 -5.37 -11.18 38.35
C GLN A 801 -6.88 -11.23 38.06
N TRP A 802 -7.27 -11.46 36.80
CA TRP A 802 -8.68 -11.53 36.41
C TRP A 802 -9.31 -12.93 36.65
N GLU A 803 -8.51 -13.99 36.71
CA GLU A 803 -8.98 -15.34 37.08
C GLU A 803 -9.34 -15.46 38.56
N LYS A 804 -8.87 -14.53 39.40
CA LYS A 804 -9.17 -14.52 40.85
C LYS A 804 -10.48 -13.80 41.21
N TYR A 805 -11.13 -13.20 40.24
CA TYR A 805 -12.43 -12.55 40.35
C TYR A 805 -13.45 -13.27 39.42
#